data_22c68df3906a3a43fc22e9b6698778de
#
_entry.id   22c68df3906a3a43fc22e9b6698778de
#
_cell.length_a   1.000
_cell.length_b   1.000
_cell.length_c   1.000
_cell.angle_alpha   90.00
_cell.angle_beta   90.00
_cell.angle_gamma   90.00
#
_symmetry.space_group_name_H-M   'P 1'
#
loop_
_entity.id
_entity.type
_entity.pdbx_description
1 polymer ?
#
loop_
_entity_poly.entity_id
_entity_poly.type
_entity_poly.pdbx_seq_one_letter_code
_entity_poly.pdbx_strand_id
1 'polypeptide(L)'
;MVSITTEYISVGGNRHPAAADWDVQSGVLAFGADNNVALWDPRESSQRGVYSLLVGHTDKVSVVRFYTCPFTGTKLLLTGSVDHTVRLWRPNPVNPRQFVHAHTLEGHTGSVNTIAVAEGLDIIASGAADASVKIWKISAQGEPKGELLKSIPMKPRFFPLALALTPLQTESNDRPVAFAVAGTTNIVQVYAAENTLVDPDFKLAAVLSGHEAWVRSLSFTSDKQSKMGDLLLASASQDKYVRLWRFQRGEVTQATPACDDDPMLGGFEPTLSNKAHQFTAAGTKYSVTFEALLFGNEDWIYTTAWNPDPERQQLLTASADNTLTIWEQDPVSGVWLSAERMGEISVQKGSTTATGSTGGFWIGLWAPDGKQVVSLGRTGSWRSWKYDAETDMWAQSLGISGHVRSANGVQWEPTGGYLLSTSADQTTRLHAQWLRDGLKSWHEFSRPQIHGYDLNCVDTLGPARFVSGAEEKLLRVFNEPAPIAQLLEKLSGFKQTTEGELPDTAQIPVLGLSNQAPADDAPTGEDGVEGEEVGKAQANQALLAESEQPPLEDQLARYTLWPEHEKLYGHGYEISAVAVSHDRTLIATACKASSIDHAVVRLYDTSDWHEIRPSLAAHTLTITSLAFSSDDQYLLSVGRDRQWAVYERSEQDPSTFSLLISNPKGHSRMILDAAWAPASGKPIFATAGRDKSVKLWQKTEGSFECKSTIPLTTPVTALAFLPQIYSNSFFVATGEESGAVSVYRVAVDSLEASQLSSIDKLASPSKAITQLSWRPVPDVDTRDFALAVASEDTSTRIYSFSDMVS
;
A
#
# COMPACT_ATOMS: atom_id res chain seq x y z
N MET A 1 -15.02 26.16 15.91
CA MET A 1 -14.19 25.96 14.70
C MET A 1 -14.10 24.44 14.53
N VAL A 2 -14.51 23.88 13.38
CA VAL A 2 -14.48 22.43 13.16
C VAL A 2 -13.05 21.92 13.28
N SER A 3 -12.85 20.92 14.14
CA SER A 3 -11.57 20.21 14.25
C SER A 3 -11.62 18.97 13.37
N ILE A 4 -10.58 18.77 12.56
CA ILE A 4 -10.45 17.60 11.67
C ILE A 4 -9.21 16.82 12.07
N THR A 5 -9.38 15.54 12.36
CA THR A 5 -8.27 14.64 12.68
C THR A 5 -8.28 13.43 11.76
N THR A 6 -7.11 12.95 11.39
CA THR A 6 -6.98 11.70 10.64
C THR A 6 -6.95 10.55 11.63
N GLU A 7 -7.97 9.70 11.60
CA GLU A 7 -8.05 8.51 12.45
C GLU A 7 -7.32 7.31 11.88
N TYR A 8 -7.41 7.13 10.56
CA TYR A 8 -6.87 5.95 9.89
C TYR A 8 -6.37 6.26 8.49
N ILE A 9 -5.27 5.63 8.13
CA ILE A 9 -4.73 5.60 6.77
C ILE A 9 -4.36 4.17 6.43
N SER A 10 -5.05 3.58 5.48
CA SER A 10 -4.69 2.30 4.88
C SER A 10 -4.05 2.55 3.51
N VAL A 11 -2.81 2.11 3.34
CA VAL A 11 -2.06 2.25 2.10
C VAL A 11 -1.01 1.15 1.99
N GLY A 12 -0.86 0.59 0.80
CA GLY A 12 0.16 -0.43 0.53
C GLY A 12 1.49 0.15 0.07
N GLY A 13 2.57 -0.58 0.34
CA GLY A 13 3.93 -0.19 -0.05
C GLY A 13 4.23 -0.48 -1.54
N ASN A 14 5.07 0.36 -2.13
CA ASN A 14 5.55 0.19 -3.50
C ASN A 14 6.50 -1.01 -3.61
N ARG A 15 6.28 -1.82 -4.64
CA ARG A 15 7.07 -3.03 -4.92
C ARG A 15 8.43 -2.68 -5.53
N HIS A 16 9.30 -2.08 -4.73
CA HIS A 16 10.66 -1.74 -5.13
C HIS A 16 11.63 -1.96 -3.96
N PRO A 17 12.77 -2.64 -4.16
CA PRO A 17 13.68 -3.03 -3.08
C PRO A 17 14.24 -1.87 -2.25
N ALA A 18 14.35 -0.68 -2.83
CA ALA A 18 14.87 0.51 -2.17
C ALA A 18 13.77 1.44 -1.61
N ALA A 19 12.47 1.09 -1.77
CA ALA A 19 11.36 2.00 -1.46
C ALA A 19 11.04 2.13 0.03
N ALA A 20 11.90 1.69 0.93
CA ALA A 20 11.69 1.91 2.36
C ALA A 20 13.01 1.99 3.12
N ASP A 21 12.95 2.65 4.28
CA ASP A 21 14.03 2.71 5.24
C ASP A 21 13.48 2.89 6.66
N TRP A 22 14.22 2.41 7.66
CA TRP A 22 13.87 2.49 9.07
C TRP A 22 14.91 3.29 9.84
N ASP A 23 14.49 4.43 10.37
CA ASP A 23 15.39 5.33 11.08
C ASP A 23 15.78 4.78 12.46
N VAL A 24 17.08 4.62 12.65
CA VAL A 24 17.65 4.07 13.89
C VAL A 24 17.36 4.95 15.11
N GLN A 25 17.29 6.27 14.95
CA GLN A 25 17.13 7.19 16.09
C GLN A 25 15.67 7.43 16.48
N SER A 26 14.80 7.74 15.51
CA SER A 26 13.38 8.02 15.81
C SER A 26 12.50 6.78 15.87
N GLY A 27 12.96 5.67 15.29
CA GLY A 27 12.16 4.46 15.12
C GLY A 27 11.07 4.53 14.07
N VAL A 28 11.03 5.61 13.30
CA VAL A 28 10.07 5.78 12.20
C VAL A 28 10.52 4.97 11.00
N LEU A 29 9.61 4.17 10.47
CA LEU A 29 9.75 3.52 9.17
C LEU A 29 9.04 4.39 8.13
N ALA A 30 9.77 4.78 7.08
CA ALA A 30 9.24 5.50 5.94
C ALA A 30 9.24 4.60 4.70
N PHE A 31 8.15 4.59 3.94
CA PHE A 31 8.06 3.78 2.72
C PHE A 31 7.29 4.48 1.61
N GLY A 32 7.63 4.18 0.37
CA GLY A 32 6.92 4.66 -0.80
C GLY A 32 5.54 4.00 -0.92
N ALA A 33 4.51 4.80 -1.10
CA ALA A 33 3.12 4.41 -1.30
C ALA A 33 2.57 5.17 -2.51
N ASP A 34 2.55 4.53 -3.68
CA ASP A 34 2.36 5.16 -4.98
C ASP A 34 3.29 6.39 -5.14
N ASN A 35 2.78 7.60 -5.33
CA ASN A 35 3.56 8.84 -5.41
C ASN A 35 3.79 9.54 -4.05
N ASN A 36 3.31 8.96 -2.97
CA ASN A 36 3.45 9.45 -1.62
C ASN A 36 4.53 8.69 -0.82
N VAL A 37 4.91 9.22 0.33
CA VAL A 37 5.75 8.54 1.30
C VAL A 37 4.96 8.36 2.59
N ALA A 38 4.75 7.12 2.99
CA ALA A 38 4.06 6.77 4.22
C ALA A 38 5.02 6.72 5.40
N LEU A 39 4.57 7.19 6.56
CA LEU A 39 5.29 7.15 7.82
C LEU A 39 4.56 6.26 8.81
N TRP A 40 5.26 5.28 9.36
CA TRP A 40 4.78 4.28 10.29
C TRP A 40 5.80 4.05 11.41
N ASP A 41 5.33 3.84 12.64
CA ASP A 41 6.17 3.40 13.76
C ASP A 41 5.75 1.97 14.17
N PRO A 42 6.49 0.93 13.75
CA PRO A 42 6.14 -0.47 14.07
C PRO A 42 6.22 -0.82 15.56
N ARG A 43 6.84 0.03 16.38
CA ARG A 43 7.05 -0.18 17.82
C ARG A 43 6.06 0.59 18.68
N GLU A 44 5.18 1.41 18.06
CA GLU A 44 4.19 2.19 18.79
C GLU A 44 3.19 1.27 19.49
N SER A 45 3.03 1.44 20.82
CA SER A 45 2.13 0.60 21.63
C SER A 45 0.66 0.72 21.21
N SER A 46 0.27 1.86 20.69
CA SER A 46 -1.09 2.10 20.17
C SER A 46 -1.39 1.31 18.91
N GLN A 47 -0.38 0.82 18.20
CA GLN A 47 -0.47 0.11 16.90
C GLN A 47 -1.36 0.84 15.88
N ARG A 48 -1.24 2.16 15.85
CA ARG A 48 -2.06 3.04 15.04
C ARG A 48 -1.90 2.82 13.52
N GLY A 49 -0.80 2.20 13.09
CA GLY A 49 -0.47 2.01 11.68
C GLY A 49 0.16 3.28 11.06
N VAL A 50 -0.13 3.53 9.77
CA VAL A 50 0.36 4.72 9.08
C VAL A 50 -0.28 5.97 9.68
N TYR A 51 0.55 6.91 10.12
CA TYR A 51 0.07 8.13 10.77
C TYR A 51 0.20 9.39 9.90
N SER A 52 0.95 9.33 8.80
CA SER A 52 1.13 10.46 7.89
C SER A 52 1.54 9.99 6.50
N LEU A 53 1.09 10.73 5.47
CA LEU A 53 1.55 10.60 4.10
C LEU A 53 2.18 11.92 3.65
N LEU A 54 3.40 11.86 3.11
CA LEU A 54 4.10 13.01 2.55
C LEU A 54 3.77 13.11 1.06
N VAL A 55 3.12 14.19 0.70
CA VAL A 55 2.68 14.47 -0.66
C VAL A 55 3.70 15.37 -1.36
N GLY A 56 4.12 15.00 -2.56
CA GLY A 56 5.06 15.86 -3.31
C GLY A 56 5.47 15.30 -4.67
N HIS A 57 5.89 14.05 -4.76
CA HIS A 57 6.24 13.45 -6.05
C HIS A 57 5.03 13.36 -6.98
N THR A 58 5.28 13.42 -8.29
CA THR A 58 4.24 13.34 -9.32
C THR A 58 4.06 11.93 -9.86
N ASP A 59 5.00 11.02 -9.57
CA ASP A 59 4.98 9.62 -9.97
C ASP A 59 5.52 8.74 -8.83
N LYS A 60 5.48 7.43 -8.99
CA LYS A 60 5.80 6.44 -7.96
C LYS A 60 7.15 6.68 -7.29
N VAL A 61 7.13 6.63 -5.96
CA VAL A 61 8.35 6.68 -5.15
C VAL A 61 9.05 5.31 -5.21
N SER A 62 10.28 5.31 -5.70
CA SER A 62 11.09 4.10 -5.91
C SER A 62 12.17 3.91 -4.84
N VAL A 63 12.57 4.96 -4.15
CA VAL A 63 13.59 4.88 -3.10
C VAL A 63 13.30 5.84 -1.95
N VAL A 64 13.59 5.37 -0.75
CA VAL A 64 13.46 6.11 0.51
C VAL A 64 14.69 5.84 1.35
N ARG A 65 15.34 6.89 1.91
CA ARG A 65 16.48 6.79 2.81
C ARG A 65 16.46 7.88 3.86
N PHE A 66 16.73 7.54 5.10
CA PHE A 66 17.03 8.51 6.14
C PHE A 66 18.49 8.94 6.05
N TYR A 67 18.75 10.21 6.34
CA TYR A 67 20.07 10.81 6.32
C TYR A 67 20.23 11.78 7.49
N THR A 68 21.31 11.66 8.23
CA THR A 68 21.68 12.60 9.30
C THR A 68 22.86 13.44 8.85
N CYS A 69 22.66 14.75 8.76
CA CYS A 69 23.74 15.68 8.38
C CYS A 69 24.84 15.68 9.45
N PRO A 70 26.10 15.36 9.11
CA PRO A 70 27.17 15.18 10.11
C PRO A 70 27.55 16.48 10.83
N PHE A 71 27.32 17.65 10.24
CA PHE A 71 27.73 18.94 10.81
C PHE A 71 26.66 19.56 11.70
N THR A 72 25.39 19.28 11.44
CA THR A 72 24.28 19.93 12.17
C THR A 72 23.49 18.93 13.01
N GLY A 73 23.68 17.63 12.82
CA GLY A 73 22.85 16.60 13.40
C GLY A 73 21.41 16.60 12.87
N THR A 74 21.11 17.44 11.88
CA THR A 74 19.76 17.55 11.30
C THR A 74 19.43 16.30 10.54
N LYS A 75 18.33 15.70 10.90
CA LYS A 75 17.79 14.53 10.21
C LYS A 75 16.99 14.94 8.98
N LEU A 76 17.24 14.30 7.87
CA LEU A 76 16.51 14.46 6.63
C LEU A 76 15.96 13.12 6.17
N LEU A 77 14.86 13.13 5.45
CA LEU A 77 14.38 12.01 4.67
C LEU A 77 14.64 12.34 3.20
N LEU A 78 15.23 11.40 2.48
CA LEU A 78 15.56 11.47 1.07
C LEU A 78 14.63 10.52 0.31
N THR A 79 14.01 10.99 -0.76
CA THR A 79 13.15 10.15 -1.58
C THR A 79 13.46 10.36 -3.05
N GLY A 80 13.50 9.27 -3.82
CA GLY A 80 13.65 9.29 -5.27
C GLY A 80 12.44 8.67 -5.93
N SER A 81 12.11 9.14 -7.13
CA SER A 81 10.89 8.74 -7.82
C SER A 81 11.11 8.48 -9.30
N VAL A 82 10.13 7.85 -9.91
CA VAL A 82 9.97 7.69 -11.35
C VAL A 82 9.84 9.07 -12.04
N ASP A 83 9.47 10.13 -11.31
CA ASP A 83 9.44 11.51 -11.80
C ASP A 83 10.82 12.14 -12.03
N HIS A 84 11.89 11.36 -11.94
CA HIS A 84 13.28 11.72 -12.18
C HIS A 84 13.91 12.64 -11.14
N THR A 85 13.21 12.94 -10.05
CA THR A 85 13.70 13.84 -8.99
C THR A 85 14.09 13.10 -7.72
N VAL A 86 15.02 13.70 -6.97
CA VAL A 86 15.28 13.35 -5.58
C VAL A 86 14.77 14.49 -4.71
N ARG A 87 13.97 14.19 -3.68
CA ARG A 87 13.44 15.20 -2.76
C ARG A 87 14.02 15.05 -1.37
N LEU A 88 14.29 16.20 -0.76
CA LEU A 88 14.73 16.33 0.62
C LEU A 88 13.55 16.80 1.47
N TRP A 89 13.31 16.08 2.54
CA TRP A 89 12.28 16.39 3.53
C TRP A 89 12.95 16.64 4.87
N ARG A 90 12.55 17.70 5.56
CA ARG A 90 13.03 18.01 6.92
C ARG A 90 11.92 17.77 7.93
N PRO A 91 12.24 17.48 9.20
CA PRO A 91 11.25 17.40 10.25
C PRO A 91 10.48 18.70 10.37
N ASN A 92 9.18 18.59 10.64
CA ASN A 92 8.35 19.74 10.91
C ASN A 92 8.76 20.33 12.28
N PRO A 93 9.04 21.65 12.39
CA PRO A 93 9.45 22.27 13.65
C PRO A 93 8.43 22.12 14.79
N VAL A 94 7.13 22.04 14.46
CA VAL A 94 6.04 21.89 15.43
C VAL A 94 5.83 20.43 15.86
N ASN A 95 5.97 19.50 14.90
CA ASN A 95 5.81 18.08 15.14
C ASN A 95 6.96 17.30 14.46
N PRO A 96 8.02 16.95 15.19
CA PRO A 96 9.21 16.27 14.62
C PRO A 96 8.94 14.90 14.00
N ARG A 97 7.80 14.26 14.29
CA ARG A 97 7.37 13.02 13.65
C ARG A 97 6.80 13.23 12.25
N GLN A 98 6.48 14.47 11.87
CA GLN A 98 6.06 14.83 10.52
C GLN A 98 7.23 15.45 9.75
N PHE A 99 7.20 15.28 8.43
CA PHE A 99 8.21 15.85 7.55
C PHE A 99 7.54 16.82 6.56
N VAL A 100 8.29 17.87 6.20
CA VAL A 100 7.86 18.85 5.20
C VAL A 100 8.90 18.91 4.09
N HIS A 101 8.45 19.12 2.86
CA HIS A 101 9.34 19.27 1.71
C HIS A 101 10.27 20.48 1.91
N ALA A 102 11.56 20.26 1.73
CA ALA A 102 12.59 21.26 1.87
C ALA A 102 13.23 21.63 0.52
N HIS A 103 13.65 20.65 -0.26
CA HIS A 103 14.35 20.89 -1.52
C HIS A 103 14.16 19.75 -2.53
N THR A 104 14.26 20.07 -3.82
CA THR A 104 14.23 19.09 -4.92
C THR A 104 15.56 19.11 -5.66
N LEU A 105 16.20 17.95 -5.81
CA LEU A 105 17.39 17.77 -6.62
C LEU A 105 16.97 17.35 -8.03
N GLU A 106 17.24 18.18 -8.98
CA GLU A 106 16.97 17.94 -10.40
C GLU A 106 18.26 17.60 -11.15
N GLY A 107 18.17 16.77 -12.17
CA GLY A 107 19.31 16.47 -13.03
C GLY A 107 19.34 15.04 -13.59
N HIS A 108 18.64 14.08 -13.00
CA HIS A 108 18.40 12.79 -13.64
C HIS A 108 17.40 12.93 -14.80
N THR A 109 17.57 12.14 -15.85
CA THR A 109 16.68 12.08 -17.01
C THR A 109 15.92 10.76 -17.10
N GLY A 110 16.07 9.91 -16.08
CA GLY A 110 15.37 8.64 -15.93
C GLY A 110 14.99 8.41 -14.46
N SER A 111 14.15 7.41 -14.23
CA SER A 111 13.69 7.03 -12.91
C SER A 111 14.86 6.84 -11.92
N VAL A 112 14.76 7.47 -10.75
CA VAL A 112 15.73 7.29 -9.67
C VAL A 112 15.45 5.95 -8.98
N ASN A 113 16.35 4.99 -9.08
CA ASN A 113 16.14 3.64 -8.58
C ASN A 113 16.78 3.37 -7.23
N THR A 114 17.83 4.13 -6.88
CA THR A 114 18.59 3.90 -5.63
C THR A 114 19.22 5.19 -5.13
N ILE A 115 19.32 5.32 -3.81
CA ILE A 115 20.07 6.38 -3.12
C ILE A 115 20.92 5.70 -2.06
N ALA A 116 22.19 6.07 -1.99
CA ALA A 116 23.12 5.65 -0.95
C ALA A 116 23.49 6.83 -0.07
N VAL A 117 23.49 6.57 1.22
CA VAL A 117 23.93 7.47 2.28
C VAL A 117 24.96 6.76 3.13
N ALA A 118 25.84 7.50 3.81
CA ALA A 118 26.74 6.94 4.80
C ALA A 118 26.92 7.91 5.97
N GLU A 119 27.08 7.36 7.15
CA GLU A 119 27.31 8.14 8.35
C GLU A 119 28.59 8.97 8.24
N GLY A 120 28.55 10.18 8.77
CA GLY A 120 29.71 11.08 8.80
C GLY A 120 30.04 11.75 7.48
N LEU A 121 29.30 11.50 6.41
CA LEU A 121 29.49 12.12 5.10
C LEU A 121 28.42 13.20 4.83
N ASP A 122 28.84 14.32 4.22
CA ASP A 122 27.96 15.39 3.72
C ASP A 122 27.57 15.19 2.24
N ILE A 123 27.90 14.05 1.68
CA ILE A 123 27.54 13.65 0.33
C ILE A 123 26.61 12.45 0.32
N ILE A 124 25.77 12.42 -0.70
CA ILE A 124 24.93 11.28 -1.04
C ILE A 124 25.17 10.89 -2.50
N ALA A 125 24.83 9.65 -2.84
CA ALA A 125 24.89 9.18 -4.22
C ALA A 125 23.50 8.70 -4.65
N SER A 126 23.06 9.05 -5.86
CA SER A 126 21.81 8.58 -6.48
C SER A 126 22.10 7.87 -7.80
N GLY A 127 21.43 6.74 -8.04
CA GLY A 127 21.51 5.96 -9.27
C GLY A 127 20.17 5.90 -9.98
N ALA A 128 20.18 6.09 -11.31
CA ALA A 128 18.95 6.18 -12.07
C ALA A 128 18.94 5.36 -13.38
N ALA A 129 17.78 5.24 -13.98
CA ALA A 129 17.56 4.56 -15.27
C ALA A 129 18.16 5.33 -16.48
N ASP A 130 18.73 6.51 -16.26
CA ASP A 130 19.57 7.20 -17.25
C ASP A 130 20.98 6.61 -17.40
N ALA A 131 21.28 5.53 -16.68
CA ALA A 131 22.56 4.85 -16.62
C ALA A 131 23.68 5.73 -16.04
N SER A 132 23.35 6.58 -15.07
CA SER A 132 24.32 7.39 -14.35
C SER A 132 24.19 7.28 -12.84
N VAL A 133 25.30 7.54 -12.14
CA VAL A 133 25.33 7.81 -10.71
C VAL A 133 25.68 9.28 -10.53
N LYS A 134 24.89 9.99 -9.73
CA LYS A 134 25.13 11.40 -9.39
C LYS A 134 25.50 11.53 -7.92
N ILE A 135 26.53 12.31 -7.66
CA ILE A 135 27.02 12.63 -6.32
C ILE A 135 26.56 14.04 -5.97
N TRP A 136 25.90 14.16 -4.83
CA TRP A 136 25.34 15.43 -4.36
C TRP A 136 25.95 15.78 -3.01
N LYS A 137 26.26 17.03 -2.80
CA LYS A 137 26.60 17.59 -1.49
C LYS A 137 25.35 18.10 -0.81
N ILE A 138 25.12 17.67 0.42
CA ILE A 138 23.97 18.07 1.21
C ILE A 138 24.40 19.06 2.28
N SER A 139 23.81 20.24 2.28
CA SER A 139 23.96 21.26 3.32
C SER A 139 22.65 21.41 4.08
N ALA A 140 22.71 21.32 5.41
CA ALA A 140 21.57 21.54 6.30
C ALA A 140 21.80 22.73 7.25
N GLN A 141 22.72 23.64 6.88
CA GLN A 141 22.88 24.92 7.57
C GLN A 141 21.77 25.90 7.06
N GLY A 142 20.73 26.09 7.84
CA GLY A 142 19.53 26.80 7.42
C GLY A 142 18.53 25.88 6.71
N GLU A 143 17.95 26.32 5.60
CA GLU A 143 17.10 25.45 4.77
C GLU A 143 17.96 24.39 4.05
N PRO A 144 17.61 23.10 4.16
CA PRO A 144 18.35 22.03 3.52
C PRO A 144 18.42 22.21 2.01
N LYS A 145 19.63 22.07 1.46
CA LYS A 145 19.89 22.17 0.00
C LYS A 145 20.85 21.07 -0.43
N GLY A 146 20.77 20.70 -1.69
CA GLY A 146 21.72 19.80 -2.31
C GLY A 146 22.30 20.38 -3.60
N GLU A 147 23.58 20.18 -3.81
CA GLU A 147 24.34 20.65 -4.97
C GLU A 147 24.91 19.44 -5.69
N LEU A 148 24.79 19.40 -7.02
CA LEU A 148 25.37 18.35 -7.85
C LEU A 148 26.89 18.56 -7.94
N LEU A 149 27.66 17.64 -7.37
CA LEU A 149 29.14 17.65 -7.47
C LEU A 149 29.62 16.94 -8.73
N LYS A 150 29.10 15.74 -9.01
CA LYS A 150 29.59 14.89 -10.10
C LYS A 150 28.47 14.07 -10.71
N SER A 151 28.56 13.85 -12.04
CA SER A 151 27.74 12.86 -12.75
C SER A 151 28.64 11.83 -13.41
N ILE A 152 28.45 10.55 -13.06
CA ILE A 152 29.32 9.44 -13.48
C ILE A 152 28.49 8.50 -14.35
N PRO A 153 28.71 8.48 -15.68
CA PRO A 153 28.05 7.54 -16.57
C PRO A 153 28.58 6.12 -16.37
N MET A 154 27.70 5.15 -16.30
CA MET A 154 28.08 3.75 -16.13
C MET A 154 28.68 3.19 -17.43
N LYS A 155 29.87 2.57 -17.28
CA LYS A 155 30.60 1.93 -18.40
C LYS A 155 31.03 0.52 -18.00
N PRO A 156 30.62 -0.56 -18.71
CA PRO A 156 29.63 -0.57 -19.80
C PRO A 156 28.27 -0.01 -19.33
N ARG A 157 27.40 0.40 -20.24
CA ARG A 157 26.12 0.98 -19.89
C ARG A 157 25.20 -0.07 -19.24
N PHE A 158 24.76 0.20 -18.00
CA PHE A 158 23.73 -0.54 -17.29
C PHE A 158 22.92 0.43 -16.41
N PHE A 159 21.76 -0.01 -15.94
CA PHE A 159 20.93 0.79 -15.05
C PHE A 159 21.26 0.47 -13.59
N PRO A 160 21.75 1.45 -12.80
CA PRO A 160 21.95 1.28 -11.37
C PRO A 160 20.65 0.89 -10.66
N LEU A 161 20.65 -0.25 -9.95
CA LEU A 161 19.54 -0.72 -9.11
C LEU A 161 19.97 -0.81 -7.63
N ALA A 162 21.26 -0.96 -7.39
CA ALA A 162 21.85 -1.04 -6.07
C ALA A 162 23.07 -0.12 -5.99
N LEU A 163 23.15 0.60 -4.89
CA LEU A 163 24.23 1.54 -4.60
C LEU A 163 24.51 1.51 -3.10
N ALA A 164 25.78 1.45 -2.73
CA ALA A 164 26.20 1.53 -1.34
C ALA A 164 27.40 2.48 -1.22
N LEU A 165 27.41 3.36 -0.24
CA LEU A 165 28.41 4.39 0.00
C LEU A 165 29.04 4.17 1.37
N THR A 166 30.37 4.33 1.48
CA THR A 166 31.07 4.15 2.75
C THR A 166 32.30 5.05 2.83
N PRO A 167 32.62 5.65 3.99
CA PRO A 167 33.93 6.23 4.22
C PRO A 167 34.97 5.11 4.32
N LEU A 168 36.16 5.36 3.77
CA LEU A 168 37.31 4.48 3.92
C LEU A 168 38.15 4.95 5.11
N GLN A 169 38.62 4.01 5.94
CA GLN A 169 39.46 4.33 7.06
C GLN A 169 40.91 4.67 6.59
N THR A 170 41.40 5.79 7.03
CA THR A 170 42.75 6.27 6.72
C THR A 170 43.46 6.80 7.97
N GLU A 171 44.76 6.88 7.94
CA GLU A 171 45.60 7.54 8.97
C GLU A 171 45.76 9.03 8.71
N SER A 172 45.42 9.49 7.51
CA SER A 172 45.49 10.91 7.16
C SER A 172 44.22 11.66 7.55
N ASN A 173 44.29 13.01 7.58
CA ASN A 173 43.13 13.87 7.76
C ASN A 173 42.18 13.93 6.54
N ASP A 174 42.57 13.27 5.45
CA ASP A 174 41.73 13.13 4.27
C ASP A 174 40.56 12.19 4.58
N ARG A 175 39.44 12.41 3.91
CA ARG A 175 38.24 11.58 4.04
C ARG A 175 38.00 10.84 2.74
N PRO A 176 38.76 9.78 2.44
CA PRO A 176 38.53 8.99 1.26
C PRO A 176 37.19 8.26 1.38
N VAL A 177 36.49 8.18 0.25
CA VAL A 177 35.16 7.58 0.17
C VAL A 177 35.16 6.59 -0.97
N ALA A 178 34.46 5.47 -0.76
CA ALA A 178 34.16 4.51 -1.80
C ALA A 178 32.63 4.34 -1.96
N PHE A 179 32.19 4.12 -3.19
CA PHE A 179 30.87 3.60 -3.44
C PHE A 179 30.93 2.36 -4.33
N ALA A 180 30.06 1.41 -4.05
CA ALA A 180 29.81 0.24 -4.88
C ALA A 180 28.51 0.43 -5.63
N VAL A 181 28.48 0.10 -6.92
CA VAL A 181 27.30 0.19 -7.80
C VAL A 181 27.12 -1.09 -8.59
N ALA A 182 25.87 -1.53 -8.67
CA ALA A 182 25.45 -2.66 -9.48
C ALA A 182 24.01 -2.45 -9.96
N GLY A 183 23.51 -3.36 -10.80
CA GLY A 183 22.14 -3.21 -11.31
C GLY A 183 21.81 -4.23 -12.39
N THR A 184 21.43 -3.77 -13.57
CA THR A 184 21.13 -4.65 -14.72
C THR A 184 22.44 -5.24 -15.33
N THR A 185 23.29 -5.71 -14.47
CA THR A 185 24.59 -6.34 -14.75
C THR A 185 24.87 -7.38 -13.67
N ASN A 186 25.75 -8.31 -13.97
CA ASN A 186 26.21 -9.35 -13.05
C ASN A 186 27.53 -8.99 -12.35
N ILE A 187 28.04 -7.77 -12.50
CA ILE A 187 29.25 -7.28 -11.85
C ILE A 187 28.94 -6.15 -10.87
N VAL A 188 29.78 -6.02 -9.85
CA VAL A 188 29.77 -4.88 -8.92
C VAL A 188 30.98 -4.01 -9.25
N GLN A 189 30.75 -2.74 -9.58
CA GLN A 189 31.80 -1.75 -9.78
C GLN A 189 32.03 -0.96 -8.50
N VAL A 190 33.27 -0.85 -8.08
CA VAL A 190 33.66 -0.06 -6.92
C VAL A 190 34.42 1.17 -7.41
N TYR A 191 33.99 2.34 -7.00
CA TYR A 191 34.65 3.62 -7.26
C TYR A 191 35.16 4.21 -5.96
N ALA A 192 36.32 4.84 -6.01
CA ALA A 192 36.92 5.50 -4.85
C ALA A 192 37.39 6.93 -5.21
N ALA A 193 37.26 7.84 -4.24
CA ALA A 193 37.75 9.20 -4.32
C ALA A 193 38.68 9.52 -3.13
N GLU A 194 39.72 10.31 -3.39
CA GLU A 194 40.74 10.64 -2.39
C GLU A 194 40.28 11.66 -1.35
N ASN A 195 39.46 12.65 -1.80
CA ASN A 195 38.93 13.71 -0.94
C ASN A 195 37.59 14.21 -1.48
N THR A 196 36.59 14.25 -0.63
CA THR A 196 35.22 14.66 -0.98
C THR A 196 34.93 16.16 -0.78
N LEU A 197 35.90 16.89 -0.17
CA LEU A 197 35.63 18.26 0.28
C LEU A 197 35.71 19.33 -0.83
N VAL A 198 36.45 19.08 -1.91
CA VAL A 198 36.71 20.12 -2.91
C VAL A 198 36.20 19.77 -4.31
N ASP A 199 36.53 18.63 -4.85
CA ASP A 199 36.05 18.06 -6.12
C ASP A 199 36.30 16.56 -6.14
N PRO A 200 35.32 15.71 -5.80
CA PRO A 200 35.58 14.29 -5.69
C PRO A 200 35.79 13.66 -7.06
N ASP A 201 37.05 13.36 -7.39
CA ASP A 201 37.39 12.60 -8.59
C ASP A 201 37.25 11.10 -8.33
N PHE A 202 36.07 10.56 -8.50
CA PHE A 202 35.80 9.14 -8.37
C PHE A 202 36.36 8.35 -9.53
N LYS A 203 37.33 7.45 -9.24
CA LYS A 203 37.96 6.52 -10.17
C LYS A 203 37.47 5.09 -9.93
N LEU A 204 37.32 4.31 -11.01
CA LEU A 204 37.05 2.89 -10.90
C LEU A 204 38.18 2.19 -10.20
N ALA A 205 37.92 1.69 -9.00
CA ALA A 205 38.89 1.05 -8.11
C ALA A 205 38.96 -0.47 -8.27
N ALA A 206 37.78 -1.11 -8.39
CA ALA A 206 37.66 -2.55 -8.57
C ALA A 206 36.42 -2.93 -9.37
N VAL A 207 36.47 -4.10 -10.02
CA VAL A 207 35.33 -4.77 -10.67
C VAL A 207 35.23 -6.16 -10.07
N LEU A 208 34.18 -6.37 -9.25
CA LEU A 208 33.95 -7.62 -8.55
C LEU A 208 33.03 -8.48 -9.41
N SER A 209 33.52 -9.63 -9.81
CA SER A 209 32.83 -10.59 -10.68
C SER A 209 32.49 -11.87 -9.92
N GLY A 210 31.51 -12.61 -10.43
CA GLY A 210 31.14 -13.92 -9.88
C GLY A 210 29.62 -14.15 -9.83
N HIS A 211 28.79 -13.08 -9.77
CA HIS A 211 27.36 -13.23 -9.95
C HIS A 211 27.03 -13.64 -11.40
N GLU A 212 25.98 -14.42 -11.56
CA GLU A 212 25.50 -14.91 -12.87
C GLU A 212 24.30 -14.13 -13.39
N ALA A 213 23.64 -13.33 -12.53
CA ALA A 213 22.46 -12.54 -12.85
C ALA A 213 22.55 -11.11 -12.27
N TRP A 214 21.49 -10.31 -12.42
CA TRP A 214 21.45 -8.93 -11.95
C TRP A 214 21.64 -8.83 -10.44
N VAL A 215 22.50 -7.91 -10.03
CA VAL A 215 22.70 -7.60 -8.61
C VAL A 215 21.65 -6.58 -8.17
N ARG A 216 20.86 -6.93 -7.14
CA ARG A 216 19.69 -6.19 -6.68
C ARG A 216 19.93 -5.38 -5.43
N SER A 217 20.89 -5.77 -4.60
CA SER A 217 21.18 -5.10 -3.34
C SER A 217 22.67 -5.07 -3.04
N LEU A 218 23.11 -3.98 -2.46
CA LEU A 218 24.46 -3.76 -1.94
C LEU A 218 24.36 -3.14 -0.55
N SER A 219 25.14 -3.64 0.41
CA SER A 219 25.11 -3.13 1.78
C SER A 219 26.50 -3.26 2.43
N PHE A 220 27.06 -2.13 2.88
CA PHE A 220 28.31 -2.11 3.65
C PHE A 220 28.05 -2.24 5.14
N THR A 221 29.01 -2.86 5.84
CA THR A 221 29.13 -2.80 7.30
C THR A 221 30.62 -2.81 7.69
N SER A 222 30.93 -2.35 8.90
CA SER A 222 32.25 -2.57 9.49
C SER A 222 32.30 -3.99 10.07
N ASP A 223 33.46 -4.67 9.85
CA ASP A 223 33.70 -5.96 10.49
C ASP A 223 33.97 -5.75 11.98
N LYS A 224 33.07 -6.22 12.81
CA LYS A 224 33.10 -6.06 14.28
C LYS A 224 34.20 -6.92 14.92
N GLN A 225 34.70 -7.92 14.21
CA GLN A 225 35.79 -8.80 14.69
C GLN A 225 37.16 -8.28 14.27
N SER A 226 37.24 -7.38 13.27
CA SER A 226 38.51 -6.84 12.80
C SER A 226 39.05 -5.73 13.70
N LYS A 227 40.22 -5.92 14.22
CA LYS A 227 40.94 -4.89 14.98
C LYS A 227 41.43 -3.72 14.10
N MET A 228 41.47 -3.88 12.79
CA MET A 228 41.94 -2.90 11.82
C MET A 228 40.80 -2.10 11.16
N GLY A 229 39.55 -2.40 11.53
CA GLY A 229 38.35 -1.73 10.98
C GLY A 229 38.08 -2.06 9.53
N ASP A 230 38.22 -3.33 9.16
CA ASP A 230 37.87 -3.82 7.84
C ASP A 230 36.37 -3.59 7.57
N LEU A 231 36.01 -3.48 6.27
CA LEU A 231 34.65 -3.37 5.86
C LEU A 231 34.18 -4.64 5.13
N LEU A 232 32.94 -5.01 5.33
CA LEU A 232 32.28 -6.06 4.58
C LEU A 232 31.21 -5.45 3.65
N LEU A 233 31.25 -5.85 2.38
CA LEU A 233 30.19 -5.53 1.41
C LEU A 233 29.42 -6.81 1.11
N ALA A 234 28.11 -6.80 1.34
CA ALA A 234 27.20 -7.82 0.87
C ALA A 234 26.64 -7.41 -0.49
N SER A 235 26.70 -8.32 -1.46
CA SER A 235 26.05 -8.17 -2.76
C SER A 235 25.07 -9.31 -2.99
N ALA A 236 23.78 -8.99 -3.23
CA ALA A 236 22.73 -9.98 -3.45
C ALA A 236 22.20 -9.90 -4.88
N SER A 237 21.87 -11.05 -5.46
CA SER A 237 21.57 -11.18 -6.87
C SER A 237 20.33 -12.06 -7.15
N GLN A 238 19.83 -11.93 -8.37
CA GLN A 238 18.83 -12.82 -8.94
C GLN A 238 19.36 -14.24 -9.19
N ASP A 239 20.66 -14.48 -9.03
CA ASP A 239 21.26 -15.81 -9.06
C ASP A 239 21.04 -16.63 -7.77
N LYS A 240 20.26 -16.09 -6.80
CA LYS A 240 19.89 -16.69 -5.49
C LYS A 240 21.02 -16.71 -4.46
N TYR A 241 22.14 -16.06 -4.75
CA TYR A 241 23.31 -16.02 -3.88
C TYR A 241 23.56 -14.62 -3.32
N VAL A 242 24.14 -14.58 -2.12
CA VAL A 242 24.80 -13.40 -1.59
C VAL A 242 26.30 -13.65 -1.59
N ARG A 243 27.06 -12.71 -2.10
CA ARG A 243 28.52 -12.70 -2.01
C ARG A 243 28.97 -11.66 -1.03
N LEU A 244 29.88 -12.04 -0.13
CA LEU A 244 30.54 -11.15 0.81
C LEU A 244 31.93 -10.81 0.30
N TRP A 245 32.28 -9.54 0.39
CA TRP A 245 33.56 -9.00 -0.04
C TRP A 245 34.17 -8.23 1.10
N ARG A 246 35.43 -8.53 1.42
CA ARG A 246 36.20 -7.88 2.48
C ARG A 246 37.09 -6.79 1.92
N PHE A 247 36.97 -5.59 2.49
CA PHE A 247 37.83 -4.44 2.21
C PHE A 247 38.80 -4.27 3.35
N GLN A 248 40.10 -4.43 3.08
CA GLN A 248 41.17 -4.37 4.06
C GLN A 248 42.18 -3.29 3.70
N ARG A 249 42.79 -2.68 4.73
CA ARG A 249 43.95 -1.83 4.50
C ARG A 249 45.21 -2.67 4.27
N GLY A 250 46.07 -2.23 3.33
CA GLY A 250 47.29 -2.89 2.97
C GLY A 250 47.20 -3.79 1.73
N GLU A 251 48.31 -4.35 1.36
CA GLU A 251 48.43 -5.31 0.28
C GLU A 251 48.24 -6.73 0.84
N VAL A 252 47.22 -7.41 0.37
CA VAL A 252 47.06 -8.84 0.60
C VAL A 252 47.80 -9.56 -0.51
N THR A 253 48.96 -10.13 -0.19
CA THR A 253 49.61 -11.10 -1.05
C THR A 253 48.77 -12.36 -1.05
N GLN A 254 48.43 -12.90 -2.23
CA GLN A 254 47.64 -14.14 -2.37
C GLN A 254 48.23 -15.20 -1.43
N ALA A 255 47.42 -15.62 -0.46
CA ALA A 255 47.71 -16.85 0.24
C ALA A 255 47.63 -17.99 -0.79
N THR A 256 48.74 -18.65 -1.04
CA THR A 256 48.76 -19.93 -1.78
C THR A 256 47.76 -20.86 -1.12
N PRO A 257 46.88 -21.51 -1.87
CA PRO A 257 45.95 -22.48 -1.29
C PRO A 257 46.74 -23.56 -0.58
N ALA A 258 46.62 -23.62 0.74
CA ALA A 258 47.16 -24.71 1.51
C ALA A 258 46.24 -25.91 1.40
N CYS A 259 46.26 -26.62 0.28
CA CYS A 259 45.74 -27.97 0.12
C CYS A 259 46.04 -28.49 -1.29
N ASP A 260 47.27 -28.92 -1.46
CA ASP A 260 47.67 -29.60 -2.69
C ASP A 260 47.60 -31.15 -2.57
N ASP A 261 47.11 -31.73 -1.51
CA ASP A 261 47.24 -33.17 -1.27
C ASP A 261 45.94 -33.89 -0.83
N ASP A 262 44.76 -33.53 -1.33
CA ASP A 262 43.58 -34.42 -1.17
C ASP A 262 43.05 -34.89 -2.52
N PRO A 263 43.42 -36.13 -2.95
CA PRO A 263 43.00 -36.69 -4.21
C PRO A 263 41.48 -37.09 -4.28
N MET A 264 40.75 -36.92 -3.19
CA MET A 264 39.33 -37.29 -3.10
C MET A 264 38.31 -36.21 -3.53
N LEU A 265 38.78 -34.98 -3.74
CA LEU A 265 37.91 -33.89 -4.28
C LEU A 265 38.05 -33.82 -5.79
N GLY A 266 37.50 -34.82 -6.48
CA GLY A 266 37.54 -34.90 -7.93
C GLY A 266 36.90 -33.68 -8.59
N GLY A 267 37.72 -32.90 -9.30
CA GLY A 267 37.35 -32.25 -10.55
C GLY A 267 36.32 -31.13 -10.53
N PHE A 268 36.09 -30.42 -9.42
CA PHE A 268 35.44 -29.13 -9.48
C PHE A 268 36.49 -28.04 -9.73
N GLU A 269 36.56 -27.52 -10.94
CA GLU A 269 37.28 -26.27 -11.17
C GLU A 269 36.73 -25.21 -10.20
N PRO A 270 37.60 -24.56 -9.39
CA PRO A 270 37.13 -23.48 -8.51
C PRO A 270 36.72 -22.29 -9.37
N THR A 271 35.42 -22.16 -9.63
CA THR A 271 34.81 -20.97 -10.27
C THR A 271 34.87 -19.72 -9.40
N LEU A 272 35.40 -19.83 -8.18
CA LEU A 272 35.59 -18.74 -7.24
C LEU A 272 37.01 -18.15 -7.43
N SER A 273 37.07 -16.99 -8.10
CA SER A 273 38.32 -16.25 -8.25
C SER A 273 38.72 -15.63 -6.91
N ASN A 274 39.84 -16.11 -6.32
CA ASN A 274 40.49 -15.53 -5.15
C ASN A 274 41.35 -14.29 -5.50
N LYS A 275 41.04 -13.60 -6.58
CA LYS A 275 41.77 -12.44 -7.03
C LYS A 275 41.59 -11.27 -6.06
N ALA A 276 42.64 -10.82 -5.44
CA ALA A 276 42.64 -9.57 -4.69
C ALA A 276 42.67 -8.38 -5.66
N HIS A 277 41.67 -7.49 -5.53
CA HIS A 277 41.67 -6.21 -6.25
C HIS A 277 42.31 -5.15 -5.37
N GLN A 278 43.37 -4.52 -5.87
CA GLN A 278 44.17 -3.51 -5.14
C GLN A 278 43.92 -2.12 -5.72
N PHE A 279 43.74 -1.14 -4.85
CA PHE A 279 43.61 0.26 -5.24
C PHE A 279 44.23 1.17 -4.15
N THR A 280 44.46 2.43 -4.48
CA THR A 280 45.00 3.43 -3.56
C THR A 280 44.02 4.60 -3.48
N ALA A 281 43.75 5.06 -2.25
CA ALA A 281 43.00 6.26 -1.99
C ALA A 281 43.61 7.03 -0.83
N ALA A 282 43.79 8.35 -0.95
CA ALA A 282 44.47 9.22 0.03
C ALA A 282 45.81 8.67 0.51
N GLY A 283 46.61 8.13 -0.42
CA GLY A 283 47.93 7.55 -0.09
C GLY A 283 47.90 6.20 0.63
N THR A 284 46.72 5.72 1.02
CA THR A 284 46.54 4.43 1.68
C THR A 284 46.17 3.36 0.65
N LYS A 285 46.85 2.20 0.73
CA LYS A 285 46.56 1.03 -0.10
C LYS A 285 45.39 0.23 0.51
N TYR A 286 44.51 -0.25 -0.32
CA TYR A 286 43.37 -1.11 0.04
C TYR A 286 43.32 -2.34 -0.86
N SER A 287 42.88 -3.44 -0.29
CA SER A 287 42.67 -4.69 -1.01
C SER A 287 41.20 -5.12 -0.84
N VAL A 288 40.56 -5.56 -1.92
CA VAL A 288 39.20 -6.16 -1.89
C VAL A 288 39.33 -7.63 -2.26
N THR A 289 38.91 -8.49 -1.35
CA THR A 289 38.94 -9.95 -1.52
C THR A 289 37.56 -10.57 -1.38
N PHE A 290 37.37 -11.70 -2.03
CA PHE A 290 36.17 -12.52 -1.80
C PHE A 290 36.24 -13.14 -0.40
N GLU A 291 35.19 -13.03 0.37
CA GLU A 291 35.08 -13.54 1.75
C GLU A 291 34.23 -14.81 1.84
N ALA A 292 33.00 -14.76 1.40
CA ALA A 292 32.07 -15.88 1.52
C ALA A 292 30.96 -15.86 0.45
N LEU A 293 30.44 -17.04 0.17
CA LEU A 293 29.21 -17.26 -0.62
C LEU A 293 28.13 -17.79 0.30
N LEU A 294 27.01 -17.04 0.42
CA LEU A 294 25.84 -17.46 1.17
C LEU A 294 24.83 -18.07 0.19
N PHE A 295 24.45 -19.31 0.44
CA PHE A 295 23.52 -20.06 -0.40
C PHE A 295 22.44 -20.74 0.44
N GLY A 296 21.23 -20.89 -0.09
CA GLY A 296 20.08 -21.47 0.62
C GLY A 296 18.76 -20.79 0.31
N ASN A 297 18.77 -19.64 -0.36
CA ASN A 297 17.55 -19.04 -0.90
C ASN A 297 17.11 -19.79 -2.17
N GLU A 298 15.82 -20.01 -2.31
CA GLU A 298 15.27 -20.81 -3.43
C GLU A 298 14.97 -19.96 -4.66
N ASP A 299 14.90 -18.62 -4.51
CA ASP A 299 14.60 -17.67 -5.59
C ASP A 299 15.40 -16.36 -5.42
N TRP A 300 15.15 -15.38 -6.30
CA TRP A 300 15.83 -14.08 -6.35
C TRP A 300 15.90 -13.39 -5.01
N ILE A 301 17.05 -12.85 -4.65
CA ILE A 301 17.23 -12.03 -3.46
C ILE A 301 17.07 -10.56 -3.85
N TYR A 302 16.14 -9.86 -3.19
CA TYR A 302 15.84 -8.47 -3.48
C TYR A 302 16.61 -7.49 -2.61
N THR A 303 16.75 -7.77 -1.31
CA THR A 303 17.44 -6.88 -0.36
C THR A 303 18.32 -7.62 0.61
N THR A 304 19.36 -6.90 1.02
CA THR A 304 20.24 -7.27 2.15
C THR A 304 20.33 -6.09 3.12
N ALA A 305 20.28 -6.37 4.41
CA ALA A 305 20.41 -5.38 5.45
C ALA A 305 21.22 -5.94 6.62
N TRP A 306 22.25 -5.20 7.05
CA TRP A 306 23.03 -5.56 8.23
C TRP A 306 22.30 -5.18 9.51
N ASN A 307 22.41 -6.02 10.54
CA ASN A 307 21.85 -5.73 11.86
C ASN A 307 22.52 -4.48 12.45
N PRO A 308 21.76 -3.44 12.84
CA PRO A 308 22.32 -2.22 13.42
C PRO A 308 22.89 -2.40 14.83
N ASP A 309 22.54 -3.50 15.53
CA ASP A 309 23.10 -3.80 16.86
C ASP A 309 24.64 -3.92 16.76
N PRO A 310 25.40 -3.09 17.49
CA PRO A 310 26.86 -3.10 17.41
C PRO A 310 27.51 -4.40 17.88
N GLU A 311 26.80 -5.23 18.64
CA GLU A 311 27.35 -6.49 19.16
C GLU A 311 27.08 -7.70 18.24
N ARG A 312 26.15 -7.57 17.27
CA ARG A 312 25.72 -8.67 16.41
C ARG A 312 26.14 -8.45 14.95
N GLN A 313 26.91 -9.39 14.41
CA GLN A 313 27.29 -9.41 12.99
C GLN A 313 26.30 -10.31 12.22
N GLN A 314 25.10 -9.80 11.97
CA GLN A 314 24.02 -10.53 11.29
C GLN A 314 23.64 -9.84 9.98
N LEU A 315 23.39 -10.63 8.95
CA LEU A 315 22.89 -10.16 7.67
C LEU A 315 21.47 -10.71 7.44
N LEU A 316 20.50 -9.82 7.20
CA LEU A 316 19.15 -10.18 6.78
C LEU A 316 19.07 -10.19 5.26
N THR A 317 18.45 -11.21 4.68
CA THR A 317 18.11 -11.28 3.26
C THR A 317 16.63 -11.43 3.08
N ALA A 318 16.05 -10.74 2.09
CA ALA A 318 14.65 -10.90 1.68
C ALA A 318 14.60 -11.46 0.26
N SER A 319 13.85 -12.55 0.08
CA SER A 319 13.83 -13.34 -1.16
C SER A 319 12.45 -13.43 -1.80
N ALA A 320 12.44 -13.65 -3.10
CA ALA A 320 11.25 -13.93 -3.89
C ALA A 320 10.57 -15.27 -3.53
N ASP A 321 11.23 -16.13 -2.79
CA ASP A 321 10.68 -17.38 -2.26
C ASP A 321 9.78 -17.20 -1.01
N ASN A 322 9.42 -15.97 -0.65
CA ASN A 322 8.65 -15.57 0.53
C ASN A 322 9.36 -15.81 1.87
N THR A 323 10.68 -15.85 1.89
CA THR A 323 11.45 -16.01 3.12
C THR A 323 12.34 -14.82 3.41
N LEU A 324 12.50 -14.57 4.70
CA LEU A 324 13.59 -13.79 5.28
C LEU A 324 14.58 -14.78 5.88
N THR A 325 15.86 -14.59 5.59
CA THR A 325 16.91 -15.42 6.20
C THR A 325 17.89 -14.51 6.94
N ILE A 326 18.19 -14.87 8.18
CA ILE A 326 19.26 -14.24 8.99
C ILE A 326 20.49 -15.11 8.89
N TRP A 327 21.59 -14.49 8.49
CA TRP A 327 22.89 -15.12 8.35
C TRP A 327 23.83 -14.64 9.46
N GLU A 328 24.53 -15.57 10.08
CA GLU A 328 25.51 -15.30 11.13
C GLU A 328 26.82 -16.05 10.83
N GLN A 329 27.92 -15.49 11.32
CA GLN A 329 29.19 -16.18 11.28
C GLN A 329 29.36 -17.02 12.54
N ASP A 330 29.57 -18.33 12.37
CA ASP A 330 29.90 -19.20 13.50
C ASP A 330 31.24 -18.76 14.16
N PRO A 331 31.22 -18.43 15.44
CA PRO A 331 32.41 -17.90 16.13
C PRO A 331 33.57 -18.89 16.22
N VAL A 332 33.34 -20.18 16.02
CA VAL A 332 34.37 -21.22 16.13
C VAL A 332 35.00 -21.51 14.77
N SER A 333 34.20 -21.72 13.74
CA SER A 333 34.67 -22.09 12.40
C SER A 333 34.88 -20.90 11.47
N GLY A 334 34.30 -19.72 11.79
CA GLY A 334 34.31 -18.55 10.91
C GLY A 334 33.40 -18.70 9.68
N VAL A 335 32.64 -19.78 9.56
CA VAL A 335 31.73 -20.06 8.42
C VAL A 335 30.43 -19.31 8.62
N TRP A 336 29.90 -18.71 7.55
CA TRP A 336 28.61 -18.09 7.55
C TRP A 336 27.49 -19.13 7.41
N LEU A 337 26.54 -19.13 8.35
CA LEU A 337 25.43 -20.07 8.44
C LEU A 337 24.09 -19.33 8.41
N SER A 338 23.06 -20.00 7.92
CA SER A 338 21.67 -19.57 8.07
C SER A 338 21.24 -19.85 9.50
N ALA A 339 21.17 -18.81 10.33
CA ALA A 339 20.78 -18.93 11.72
C ALA A 339 19.26 -19.11 11.86
N GLU A 340 18.51 -18.27 11.14
CA GLU A 340 17.04 -18.26 11.19
C GLU A 340 16.44 -18.07 9.80
N ARG A 341 15.30 -18.73 9.57
CA ARG A 341 14.48 -18.57 8.37
C ARG A 341 13.03 -18.30 8.76
N MET A 342 12.51 -17.15 8.38
CA MET A 342 11.15 -16.68 8.67
C MET A 342 10.35 -16.53 7.39
N GLY A 343 9.00 -16.58 7.48
CA GLY A 343 8.10 -16.38 6.34
C GLY A 343 7.33 -17.63 5.99
N GLU A 344 6.81 -17.70 4.77
CA GLU A 344 6.01 -18.84 4.33
C GLU A 344 6.91 -20.01 3.86
N ILE A 345 7.12 -20.96 4.73
CA ILE A 345 7.77 -22.24 4.38
C ILE A 345 6.68 -23.17 3.84
N SER A 346 6.31 -23.01 2.57
CA SER A 346 5.31 -23.88 1.93
C SER A 346 5.99 -25.02 1.18
N VAL A 347 5.56 -26.24 1.45
CA VAL A 347 5.99 -27.46 0.72
C VAL A 347 5.35 -27.53 -0.67
N GLN A 348 4.25 -26.81 -0.91
CA GLN A 348 3.51 -26.85 -2.18
C GLN A 348 3.86 -25.67 -3.09
N LYS A 349 4.63 -25.94 -4.11
CA LYS A 349 5.10 -24.97 -5.14
C LYS A 349 4.01 -24.51 -6.12
N GLY A 350 2.74 -24.58 -5.86
CA GLY A 350 1.72 -24.25 -6.85
C GLY A 350 0.50 -23.44 -6.36
N SER A 351 0.18 -23.54 -5.09
CA SER A 351 -1.06 -22.95 -4.54
C SER A 351 -1.02 -21.43 -4.31
N THR A 352 0.15 -20.83 -4.45
CA THR A 352 0.46 -19.51 -3.92
C THR A 352 0.36 -18.37 -4.94
N THR A 353 0.34 -18.65 -6.23
CA THR A 353 0.31 -17.64 -7.30
C THR A 353 -1.09 -17.10 -7.59
N ALA A 354 -2.14 -17.90 -7.38
CA ALA A 354 -3.52 -17.51 -7.66
C ALA A 354 -4.13 -16.63 -6.57
N THR A 355 -3.64 -16.73 -5.33
CA THR A 355 -4.19 -16.01 -4.18
C THR A 355 -3.64 -14.59 -4.00
N GLY A 356 -2.68 -14.15 -4.80
CA GLY A 356 -2.00 -12.87 -4.60
C GLY A 356 -1.19 -12.77 -3.30
N SER A 357 -1.27 -13.79 -2.43
CA SER A 357 -0.60 -13.80 -1.13
C SER A 357 0.91 -14.01 -1.23
N THR A 358 1.37 -14.52 -2.35
CA THR A 358 2.74 -14.90 -2.58
C THR A 358 3.35 -14.16 -3.76
N GLY A 359 4.62 -14.06 -3.80
CA GLY A 359 5.37 -13.38 -4.85
C GLY A 359 6.53 -12.62 -4.28
N GLY A 360 7.03 -13.09 -3.14
CA GLY A 360 8.26 -12.71 -2.55
C GLY A 360 8.21 -11.52 -1.60
N PHE A 361 9.24 -11.45 -0.81
CA PHE A 361 9.55 -10.32 0.03
C PHE A 361 10.49 -9.39 -0.72
N TRP A 362 9.98 -8.18 -1.01
CA TRP A 362 10.73 -7.17 -1.76
C TRP A 362 11.72 -6.40 -0.90
N ILE A 363 11.39 -6.20 0.38
CA ILE A 363 12.17 -5.44 1.33
C ILE A 363 12.24 -6.20 2.64
N GLY A 364 13.43 -6.27 3.23
CA GLY A 364 13.64 -6.71 4.60
C GLY A 364 14.44 -5.65 5.35
N LEU A 365 13.94 -5.20 6.51
CA LEU A 365 14.58 -4.18 7.34
C LEU A 365 14.67 -4.64 8.78
N TRP A 366 15.78 -4.28 9.45
CA TRP A 366 15.94 -4.41 10.88
C TRP A 366 15.35 -3.23 11.63
N ALA A 367 14.76 -3.49 12.77
CA ALA A 367 14.49 -2.46 13.75
C ALA A 367 15.80 -1.91 14.33
N PRO A 368 15.77 -0.68 14.86
CA PRO A 368 16.93 -0.03 15.46
C PRO A 368 17.64 -0.83 16.57
N ASP A 369 16.90 -1.65 17.31
CA ASP A 369 17.37 -2.49 18.40
C ASP A 369 17.87 -3.88 17.94
N GLY A 370 17.77 -4.18 16.64
CA GLY A 370 18.17 -5.47 16.08
C GLY A 370 17.33 -6.67 16.54
N LYS A 371 16.18 -6.44 17.23
CA LYS A 371 15.31 -7.47 17.79
C LYS A 371 13.96 -7.59 17.11
N GLN A 372 13.72 -6.81 16.07
CA GLN A 372 12.53 -6.89 15.24
C GLN A 372 12.95 -6.77 13.78
N VAL A 373 12.27 -7.50 12.91
CA VAL A 373 12.42 -7.37 11.47
C VAL A 373 11.05 -7.13 10.84
N VAL A 374 11.04 -6.36 9.76
CA VAL A 374 9.83 -6.16 8.96
C VAL A 374 10.10 -6.48 7.50
N SER A 375 9.08 -6.92 6.80
CA SER A 375 9.17 -7.23 5.39
C SER A 375 7.98 -6.72 4.61
N LEU A 376 8.22 -6.17 3.43
CA LEU A 376 7.19 -5.80 2.47
C LEU A 376 6.98 -6.95 1.49
N GLY A 377 5.76 -7.49 1.49
CA GLY A 377 5.36 -8.54 0.56
C GLY A 377 4.82 -8.00 -0.78
N ARG A 378 4.56 -8.91 -1.72
CA ARG A 378 3.97 -8.58 -3.02
C ARG A 378 2.58 -7.93 -2.93
N THR A 379 1.80 -8.24 -1.90
CA THR A 379 0.49 -7.63 -1.66
C THR A 379 0.57 -6.15 -1.26
N GLY A 380 1.79 -5.62 -1.04
CA GLY A 380 2.01 -4.28 -0.52
C GLY A 380 1.82 -4.15 0.99
N SER A 381 1.54 -5.26 1.66
CA SER A 381 1.39 -5.32 3.11
C SER A 381 2.72 -5.57 3.78
N TRP A 382 2.89 -5.01 4.96
CA TRP A 382 4.04 -5.20 5.81
C TRP A 382 3.77 -6.32 6.81
N ARG A 383 4.73 -7.22 6.95
CA ARG A 383 4.81 -8.24 7.99
C ARG A 383 5.88 -7.87 9.00
N SER A 384 5.73 -8.32 10.21
CA SER A 384 6.66 -8.04 11.30
C SER A 384 6.93 -9.31 12.10
N TRP A 385 8.18 -9.49 12.54
CA TRP A 385 8.62 -10.54 13.46
C TRP A 385 9.42 -9.91 14.58
N LYS A 386 9.18 -10.35 15.80
CA LYS A 386 9.90 -9.93 17.00
C LYS A 386 10.64 -11.12 17.60
N TYR A 387 11.87 -10.89 17.98
CA TYR A 387 12.67 -11.87 18.71
C TYR A 387 12.23 -11.89 20.16
N ASP A 388 11.87 -13.08 20.64
CA ASP A 388 11.57 -13.34 22.04
C ASP A 388 12.80 -13.98 22.70
N ALA A 389 13.39 -13.27 23.64
CA ALA A 389 14.59 -13.73 24.33
C ALA A 389 14.32 -14.84 25.37
N GLU A 390 13.05 -15.05 25.78
CA GLU A 390 12.70 -16.11 26.74
C GLU A 390 12.59 -17.47 26.03
N THR A 391 12.03 -17.48 24.84
CA THR A 391 11.85 -18.69 24.04
C THR A 391 12.97 -18.92 23.00
N ASP A 392 13.84 -17.93 22.80
CA ASP A 392 14.87 -17.90 21.75
C ASP A 392 14.29 -18.10 20.35
N MET A 393 13.12 -17.51 20.09
CA MET A 393 12.39 -17.67 18.83
C MET A 393 11.92 -16.32 18.24
N TRP A 394 11.75 -16.30 16.92
CA TRP A 394 11.14 -15.18 16.22
C TRP A 394 9.63 -15.41 16.08
N ALA A 395 8.82 -14.56 16.69
CA ALA A 395 7.36 -14.62 16.65
C ALA A 395 6.81 -13.55 15.70
N GLN A 396 5.84 -13.93 14.87
CA GLN A 396 5.16 -12.99 13.99
C GLN A 396 4.28 -12.05 14.81
N SER A 397 4.27 -10.75 14.44
CA SER A 397 3.49 -9.72 15.08
C SER A 397 2.70 -8.90 14.04
N LEU A 398 1.75 -8.09 14.51
CA LEU A 398 0.93 -7.28 13.62
C LEU A 398 1.79 -6.35 12.76
N GLY A 399 1.50 -6.38 11.46
CA GLY A 399 1.98 -5.42 10.47
C GLY A 399 0.89 -4.44 10.06
N ILE A 400 1.07 -3.84 8.91
CA ILE A 400 0.08 -2.97 8.28
C ILE A 400 -0.23 -3.45 6.87
N SER A 401 -1.45 -3.16 6.42
CA SER A 401 -1.91 -3.50 5.08
C SER A 401 -2.58 -2.31 4.41
N GLY A 402 -2.76 -2.38 3.09
CA GLY A 402 -3.45 -1.37 2.31
C GLY A 402 -3.40 -1.66 0.83
N HIS A 403 -4.22 -0.94 0.08
CA HIS A 403 -4.27 -1.09 -1.37
C HIS A 403 -2.99 -0.60 -2.06
N VAL A 404 -2.61 -1.26 -3.16
CA VAL A 404 -1.42 -0.92 -3.97
C VAL A 404 -1.74 -0.32 -5.33
N ARG A 405 -3.02 -0.19 -5.64
CA ARG A 405 -3.58 0.49 -6.81
C ARG A 405 -4.73 1.38 -6.36
N SER A 406 -5.31 2.14 -7.30
CA SER A 406 -6.44 3.02 -7.03
C SER A 406 -7.48 2.35 -6.13
N ALA A 407 -7.80 2.95 -4.99
CA ALA A 407 -8.96 2.59 -4.21
C ALA A 407 -10.19 3.19 -4.90
N ASN A 408 -11.07 2.34 -5.45
CA ASN A 408 -12.17 2.77 -6.31
C ASN A 408 -13.50 2.91 -5.58
N GLY A 409 -13.68 2.13 -4.50
CA GLY A 409 -14.91 2.12 -3.74
C GLY A 409 -14.67 2.09 -2.23
N VAL A 410 -15.53 2.76 -1.48
CA VAL A 410 -15.54 2.74 -0.02
C VAL A 410 -16.97 2.84 0.49
N GLN A 411 -17.40 1.90 1.35
CA GLN A 411 -18.76 1.88 1.88
C GLN A 411 -18.80 1.36 3.31
N TRP A 412 -19.49 2.08 4.17
CA TRP A 412 -19.77 1.64 5.53
C TRP A 412 -20.87 0.56 5.56
N GLU A 413 -20.72 -0.36 6.47
CA GLU A 413 -21.84 -1.20 6.91
C GLU A 413 -22.95 -0.30 7.47
N PRO A 414 -24.26 -0.64 7.27
CA PRO A 414 -25.39 0.26 7.57
C PRO A 414 -25.49 0.80 9.00
N THR A 415 -24.87 0.14 9.99
CA THR A 415 -24.79 0.62 11.39
C THR A 415 -23.46 1.31 11.72
N GLY A 416 -22.51 1.34 10.77
CA GLY A 416 -21.20 1.94 10.95
C GLY A 416 -20.19 1.06 11.72
N GLY A 417 -20.44 -0.24 11.84
CA GLY A 417 -19.59 -1.20 12.55
C GLY A 417 -18.26 -1.44 11.86
N TYR A 418 -18.23 -1.52 10.55
CA TYR A 418 -17.02 -1.69 9.74
C TYR A 418 -17.09 -0.94 8.41
N LEU A 419 -15.97 -0.80 7.76
CA LEU A 419 -15.81 -0.17 6.46
C LEU A 419 -15.28 -1.18 5.44
N LEU A 420 -15.92 -1.27 4.27
CA LEU A 420 -15.39 -1.97 3.11
C LEU A 420 -14.66 -1.00 2.18
N SER A 421 -13.56 -1.45 1.61
CA SER A 421 -12.88 -0.75 0.52
C SER A 421 -12.56 -1.71 -0.63
N THR A 422 -12.72 -1.23 -1.88
CA THR A 422 -12.39 -2.00 -3.10
C THR A 422 -11.37 -1.25 -3.94
N SER A 423 -10.57 -2.01 -4.69
CA SER A 423 -9.47 -1.43 -5.45
C SER A 423 -9.23 -2.11 -6.79
N ALA A 424 -8.58 -1.38 -7.70
CA ALA A 424 -7.96 -1.91 -8.89
C ALA A 424 -6.83 -2.93 -8.61
N ASP A 425 -6.45 -3.15 -7.35
CA ASP A 425 -5.55 -4.23 -6.94
C ASP A 425 -6.25 -5.60 -6.81
N GLN A 426 -7.53 -5.65 -7.22
CA GLN A 426 -8.33 -6.87 -7.28
C GLN A 426 -8.76 -7.39 -5.90
N THR A 427 -8.71 -6.55 -4.86
CA THR A 427 -9.11 -6.93 -3.50
C THR A 427 -10.23 -6.03 -2.96
N THR A 428 -11.12 -6.65 -2.18
CA THR A 428 -11.98 -5.96 -1.22
C THR A 428 -11.43 -6.20 0.17
N ARG A 429 -11.38 -5.15 1.01
CA ARG A 429 -10.84 -5.19 2.37
C ARG A 429 -11.87 -4.69 3.36
N LEU A 430 -11.97 -5.33 4.50
CA LEU A 430 -12.81 -4.94 5.63
C LEU A 430 -11.95 -4.33 6.72
N HIS A 431 -12.27 -3.11 7.09
CA HIS A 431 -11.58 -2.37 8.15
C HIS A 431 -12.51 -2.15 9.34
N ALA A 432 -12.03 -2.46 10.55
CA ALA A 432 -12.77 -2.26 11.79
C ALA A 432 -11.87 -1.71 12.90
N GLN A 433 -12.47 -1.19 13.95
CA GLN A 433 -11.76 -0.73 15.13
C GLN A 433 -11.42 -1.91 16.05
N TRP A 434 -10.18 -2.05 16.43
CA TRP A 434 -9.76 -2.94 17.49
C TRP A 434 -9.80 -2.18 18.82
N LEU A 435 -10.64 -2.67 19.75
CA LEU A 435 -10.86 -2.10 21.06
C LEU A 435 -10.10 -2.92 22.10
N ARG A 436 -9.18 -2.31 22.84
CA ARG A 436 -8.41 -2.96 23.91
C ARG A 436 -7.92 -1.96 24.94
N ASP A 437 -8.09 -2.25 26.23
CA ASP A 437 -7.55 -1.50 27.36
C ASP A 437 -7.71 0.03 27.25
N GLY A 438 -8.85 0.49 26.71
CA GLY A 438 -9.14 1.90 26.47
C GLY A 438 -8.49 2.48 25.20
N LEU A 439 -7.70 1.72 24.47
CA LEU A 439 -7.12 2.09 23.18
C LEU A 439 -8.04 1.68 22.03
N LYS A 440 -8.06 2.50 20.98
CA LYS A 440 -8.77 2.23 19.74
C LYS A 440 -7.81 2.39 18.57
N SER A 441 -7.76 1.40 17.69
CA SER A 441 -6.98 1.47 16.44
C SER A 441 -7.69 0.75 15.31
N TRP A 442 -7.53 1.26 14.10
CA TRP A 442 -8.13 0.66 12.90
C TRP A 442 -7.21 -0.37 12.28
N HIS A 443 -7.77 -1.52 11.89
CA HIS A 443 -7.04 -2.60 11.23
C HIS A 443 -7.88 -3.26 10.14
N GLU A 444 -7.24 -3.97 9.22
CA GLU A 444 -7.88 -4.91 8.30
C GLU A 444 -8.25 -6.18 9.09
N PHE A 445 -9.52 -6.54 9.12
CA PHE A 445 -10.04 -7.73 9.81
C PHE A 445 -10.34 -8.88 8.86
N SER A 446 -10.62 -8.56 7.61
CA SER A 446 -10.91 -9.54 6.59
C SER A 446 -10.52 -9.00 5.22
N ARG A 447 -10.21 -9.92 4.33
CA ARG A 447 -10.08 -9.66 2.88
C ARG A 447 -11.18 -10.44 2.16
N PRO A 448 -12.43 -9.92 2.18
CA PRO A 448 -13.61 -10.64 1.74
C PRO A 448 -13.51 -11.19 0.32
N GLN A 449 -12.86 -10.44 -0.58
CA GLN A 449 -12.75 -10.81 -1.98
C GLN A 449 -11.33 -10.63 -2.49
N ILE A 450 -10.82 -11.66 -3.18
CA ILE A 450 -9.66 -11.61 -4.06
C ILE A 450 -10.15 -12.03 -5.44
N HIS A 451 -10.03 -11.13 -6.42
CA HIS A 451 -10.63 -11.26 -7.74
C HIS A 451 -9.57 -11.33 -8.85
N GLY A 452 -9.96 -11.81 -10.04
CA GLY A 452 -9.09 -11.82 -11.21
C GLY A 452 -9.10 -10.53 -12.02
N TYR A 453 -10.05 -9.61 -11.73
CA TYR A 453 -10.23 -8.34 -12.43
C TYR A 453 -10.24 -7.18 -11.46
N ASP A 454 -9.92 -5.99 -11.95
CA ASP A 454 -9.93 -4.76 -11.17
C ASP A 454 -11.35 -4.46 -10.67
N LEU A 455 -11.51 -4.16 -9.38
CA LEU A 455 -12.81 -3.86 -8.77
C LEU A 455 -13.13 -2.38 -8.93
N ASN A 456 -14.36 -2.08 -9.36
CA ASN A 456 -14.80 -0.73 -9.68
C ASN A 456 -15.74 -0.13 -8.63
N CYS A 457 -16.61 -0.93 -8.03
CA CYS A 457 -17.62 -0.46 -7.10
C CYS A 457 -17.99 -1.54 -6.07
N VAL A 458 -18.51 -1.09 -4.92
CA VAL A 458 -19.00 -1.93 -3.82
C VAL A 458 -20.16 -1.24 -3.14
N ASP A 459 -21.13 -2.02 -2.70
CA ASP A 459 -22.18 -1.56 -1.80
C ASP A 459 -22.60 -2.67 -0.82
N THR A 460 -23.19 -2.31 0.32
CA THR A 460 -23.54 -3.24 1.38
C THR A 460 -25.01 -3.65 1.33
N LEU A 461 -25.26 -4.93 1.43
CA LEU A 461 -26.60 -5.55 1.50
C LEU A 461 -26.97 -5.90 2.95
N GLY A 462 -26.73 -4.99 3.87
CA GLY A 462 -26.90 -5.22 5.31
C GLY A 462 -25.61 -5.57 6.03
N PRO A 463 -25.70 -6.06 7.29
CA PRO A 463 -24.53 -6.24 8.13
C PRO A 463 -23.66 -7.44 7.76
N ALA A 464 -24.18 -8.40 6.99
CA ALA A 464 -23.50 -9.65 6.67
C ALA A 464 -23.37 -9.93 5.17
N ARG A 465 -23.65 -8.95 4.32
CA ARG A 465 -23.59 -9.10 2.87
C ARG A 465 -23.05 -7.85 2.18
N PHE A 466 -22.37 -8.06 1.06
CA PHE A 466 -22.05 -6.98 0.13
C PHE A 466 -22.15 -7.47 -1.32
N VAL A 467 -22.28 -6.50 -2.22
CA VAL A 467 -22.23 -6.70 -3.67
C VAL A 467 -21.06 -5.90 -4.25
N SER A 468 -20.33 -6.49 -5.17
CA SER A 468 -19.22 -5.83 -5.87
C SER A 468 -19.35 -5.94 -7.38
N GLY A 469 -18.89 -4.90 -8.08
CA GLY A 469 -18.72 -4.86 -9.52
C GLY A 469 -17.26 -4.69 -9.90
N ALA A 470 -16.85 -5.44 -10.92
CA ALA A 470 -15.47 -5.45 -11.41
C ALA A 470 -15.41 -5.11 -12.92
N GLU A 471 -14.20 -5.11 -13.47
CA GLU A 471 -14.00 -5.08 -14.92
C GLU A 471 -14.41 -6.41 -15.58
N GLU A 472 -15.59 -6.89 -15.19
CA GLU A 472 -16.31 -8.03 -15.75
C GLU A 472 -17.78 -7.69 -15.98
N LYS A 473 -18.52 -8.58 -16.63
CA LYS A 473 -19.91 -8.33 -17.09
C LYS A 473 -20.99 -8.76 -16.10
N LEU A 474 -20.60 -9.08 -14.87
CA LEU A 474 -21.50 -9.55 -13.82
C LEU A 474 -21.13 -8.92 -12.47
N LEU A 475 -22.09 -8.94 -11.55
CA LEU A 475 -21.84 -8.59 -10.16
C LEU A 475 -21.75 -9.86 -9.33
N ARG A 476 -21.11 -9.74 -8.20
CA ARG A 476 -20.95 -10.84 -7.24
C ARG A 476 -21.46 -10.41 -5.88
N VAL A 477 -22.19 -11.29 -5.25
CA VAL A 477 -22.72 -11.13 -3.90
C VAL A 477 -21.96 -12.06 -2.97
N PHE A 478 -21.57 -11.56 -1.81
CA PHE A 478 -20.80 -12.31 -0.83
C PHE A 478 -21.48 -12.29 0.53
N ASN A 479 -21.42 -13.42 1.23
CA ASN A 479 -21.92 -13.54 2.60
C ASN A 479 -20.75 -13.55 3.59
N GLU A 480 -20.93 -12.92 4.74
CA GLU A 480 -19.97 -12.94 5.82
C GLU A 480 -19.89 -14.33 6.48
N PRO A 481 -18.68 -14.87 6.70
CA PRO A 481 -18.53 -16.15 7.37
C PRO A 481 -18.53 -16.01 8.89
N ALA A 482 -19.02 -17.04 9.57
CA ALA A 482 -19.16 -17.09 11.03
C ALA A 482 -17.87 -16.76 11.81
N PRO A 483 -16.67 -17.25 11.45
CA PRO A 483 -15.44 -16.91 12.16
C PRO A 483 -15.11 -15.42 12.12
N ILE A 484 -15.44 -14.71 11.03
CA ILE A 484 -15.21 -13.26 10.89
C ILE A 484 -16.20 -12.47 11.75
N ALA A 485 -17.48 -12.86 11.74
CA ALA A 485 -18.49 -12.24 12.61
C ALA A 485 -18.11 -12.36 14.10
N GLN A 486 -17.64 -13.54 14.54
CA GLN A 486 -17.17 -13.77 15.90
C GLN A 486 -15.94 -12.92 16.24
N LEU A 487 -14.99 -12.82 15.31
CA LEU A 487 -13.80 -12.00 15.47
C LEU A 487 -14.14 -10.51 15.60
N LEU A 488 -15.06 -10.01 14.76
CA LEU A 488 -15.56 -8.63 14.84
C LEU A 488 -16.29 -8.37 16.17
N GLU A 489 -17.16 -9.27 16.62
CA GLU A 489 -17.83 -9.13 17.92
C GLU A 489 -16.80 -9.07 19.07
N LYS A 490 -15.81 -9.98 19.06
CA LYS A 490 -14.80 -10.08 20.11
C LYS A 490 -13.87 -8.86 20.16
N LEU A 491 -13.37 -8.41 19.01
CA LEU A 491 -12.30 -7.40 18.98
C LEU A 491 -12.81 -5.98 18.75
N SER A 492 -13.91 -5.80 18.03
CA SER A 492 -14.48 -4.47 17.74
C SER A 492 -15.74 -4.16 18.53
N GLY A 493 -16.33 -5.14 19.21
CA GLY A 493 -17.62 -5.02 19.90
C GLY A 493 -18.80 -4.94 18.93
N PHE A 494 -18.57 -5.15 17.63
CA PHE A 494 -19.64 -5.12 16.65
C PHE A 494 -20.38 -6.44 16.64
N LYS A 495 -21.62 -6.39 17.15
CA LYS A 495 -22.52 -7.55 17.19
C LYS A 495 -23.50 -7.50 16.02
N GLN A 496 -23.42 -8.49 15.17
CA GLN A 496 -24.39 -8.65 14.11
C GLN A 496 -25.73 -9.17 14.64
N THR A 497 -26.79 -8.59 14.09
CA THR A 497 -28.16 -9.09 14.25
C THR A 497 -28.62 -9.77 12.94
N THR A 498 -28.04 -10.92 12.62
CA THR A 498 -28.43 -11.69 11.43
C THR A 498 -29.39 -12.80 11.82
N GLU A 499 -30.52 -12.91 11.11
CA GLU A 499 -31.41 -14.06 11.18
C GLU A 499 -30.84 -15.16 10.25
N GLY A 500 -30.28 -16.23 10.82
CA GLY A 500 -29.82 -17.41 10.09
C GLY A 500 -28.39 -17.85 10.47
N GLU A 501 -28.04 -19.07 10.09
CA GLU A 501 -26.68 -19.60 10.23
C GLU A 501 -25.74 -18.94 9.22
N LEU A 502 -24.61 -18.41 9.69
CA LEU A 502 -23.58 -17.85 8.85
C LEU A 502 -22.73 -18.98 8.25
N PRO A 503 -22.31 -18.85 6.98
CA PRO A 503 -21.49 -19.87 6.33
C PRO A 503 -20.06 -19.92 6.93
N ASP A 504 -19.33 -20.98 6.60
CA ASP A 504 -17.89 -21.04 6.83
C ASP A 504 -17.11 -20.15 5.84
N THR A 505 -15.82 -19.93 6.12
CA THR A 505 -14.97 -19.15 5.20
C THR A 505 -14.77 -19.86 3.88
N ALA A 506 -14.70 -19.10 2.79
CA ALA A 506 -14.44 -19.63 1.47
C ALA A 506 -12.98 -20.10 1.33
N GLN A 507 -12.80 -21.14 0.52
CA GLN A 507 -11.49 -21.54 0.02
C GLN A 507 -11.34 -21.04 -1.42
N ILE A 508 -10.12 -20.56 -1.77
CA ILE A 508 -9.83 -20.20 -3.15
C ILE A 508 -9.56 -21.47 -3.94
N PRO A 509 -10.33 -21.77 -5.00
CA PRO A 509 -10.02 -22.88 -5.87
C PRO A 509 -8.67 -22.67 -6.58
N VAL A 510 -8.00 -23.75 -6.97
CA VAL A 510 -6.67 -23.74 -7.61
C VAL A 510 -6.58 -22.81 -8.84
N LEU A 511 -7.70 -22.52 -9.48
CA LEU A 511 -7.79 -21.62 -10.64
C LEU A 511 -8.12 -20.15 -10.27
N GLY A 512 -8.38 -19.82 -9.01
CA GLY A 512 -8.48 -18.43 -8.52
C GLY A 512 -9.63 -17.57 -9.10
N LEU A 513 -10.69 -18.17 -9.64
CA LEU A 513 -11.75 -17.43 -10.34
C LEU A 513 -13.01 -17.19 -9.52
N SER A 514 -13.19 -17.85 -8.37
CA SER A 514 -14.33 -17.64 -7.48
C SER A 514 -14.03 -18.10 -6.07
N ASN A 515 -14.63 -17.42 -5.07
CA ASN A 515 -14.60 -17.85 -3.68
C ASN A 515 -15.75 -18.84 -3.47
N GLN A 516 -15.47 -20.14 -3.36
CA GLN A 516 -16.49 -21.16 -3.10
C GLN A 516 -16.42 -21.63 -1.65
N ALA A 517 -17.59 -21.84 -1.04
CA ALA A 517 -17.66 -22.55 0.24
C ALA A 517 -17.22 -24.01 0.06
N PRO A 518 -16.61 -24.64 1.09
CA PRO A 518 -16.34 -26.06 1.06
C PRO A 518 -17.64 -26.82 0.79
N ALA A 519 -17.64 -27.75 -0.16
CA ALA A 519 -18.84 -28.57 -0.41
C ALA A 519 -18.95 -29.64 0.68
N ASP A 520 -20.08 -29.71 1.38
CA ASP A 520 -20.35 -30.71 2.39
C ASP A 520 -20.42 -32.15 1.84
N ASP A 521 -20.53 -32.31 0.50
CA ASP A 521 -20.71 -33.57 -0.20
C ASP A 521 -19.59 -33.87 -1.22
N ALA A 522 -18.36 -33.44 -1.03
CA ALA A 522 -17.26 -33.87 -1.87
C ALA A 522 -17.01 -35.38 -1.63
N PRO A 523 -17.12 -36.27 -2.64
CA PRO A 523 -16.80 -37.67 -2.46
C PRO A 523 -15.32 -37.76 -2.02
N THR A 524 -15.08 -38.44 -0.91
CA THR A 524 -13.75 -38.73 -0.41
C THR A 524 -13.01 -39.52 -1.48
N GLY A 525 -12.20 -38.83 -2.30
CA GLY A 525 -11.28 -39.47 -3.23
C GLY A 525 -10.26 -40.27 -2.43
N GLU A 526 -9.86 -41.38 -2.98
CA GLU A 526 -8.97 -42.36 -2.36
C GLU A 526 -7.53 -41.87 -2.10
N ASP A 527 -7.24 -40.57 -2.34
CA ASP A 527 -5.94 -39.97 -2.04
C ASP A 527 -6.05 -39.15 -0.75
N GLY A 528 -5.54 -39.72 0.36
CA GLY A 528 -5.62 -39.16 1.72
C GLY A 528 -4.97 -37.80 1.99
N VAL A 529 -4.59 -37.06 0.96
CA VAL A 529 -3.96 -35.71 1.06
C VAL A 529 -5.00 -34.61 1.16
N GLU A 530 -6.15 -34.73 0.48
CA GLU A 530 -7.20 -33.68 0.47
C GLU A 530 -7.95 -33.61 1.84
N GLY A 531 -8.14 -34.71 2.51
CA GLY A 531 -8.80 -34.77 3.84
C GLY A 531 -7.98 -34.09 4.96
N GLU A 532 -6.65 -34.16 4.91
CA GLU A 532 -5.78 -33.48 5.87
C GLU A 532 -5.75 -31.96 5.67
N GLU A 533 -5.90 -31.47 4.45
CA GLU A 533 -5.92 -30.03 4.15
C GLU A 533 -7.22 -29.36 4.59
N VAL A 534 -8.36 -30.01 4.38
CA VAL A 534 -9.67 -29.52 4.85
C VAL A 534 -9.72 -29.46 6.39
N GLY A 535 -9.23 -30.48 7.09
CA GLY A 535 -9.16 -30.49 8.54
C GLY A 535 -8.23 -29.40 9.11
N LYS A 536 -7.11 -29.12 8.45
CA LYS A 536 -6.20 -28.02 8.82
C LYS A 536 -6.79 -26.64 8.56
N ALA A 537 -7.55 -26.48 7.49
CA ALA A 537 -8.23 -25.22 7.19
C ALA A 537 -9.31 -24.89 8.24
N GLN A 538 -10.13 -25.85 8.62
CA GLN A 538 -11.14 -25.70 9.68
C GLN A 538 -10.50 -25.42 11.05
N ALA A 539 -9.40 -26.07 11.40
CA ALA A 539 -8.66 -25.79 12.64
C ALA A 539 -8.09 -24.37 12.65
N ASN A 540 -7.56 -23.89 11.52
CA ASN A 540 -7.04 -22.52 11.41
C ASN A 540 -8.15 -21.46 11.44
N GLN A 541 -9.35 -21.76 10.97
CA GLN A 541 -10.53 -20.89 11.07
C GLN A 541 -11.02 -20.78 12.52
N ALA A 542 -11.04 -21.88 13.26
CA ALA A 542 -11.36 -21.87 14.68
C ALA A 542 -10.34 -21.04 15.48
N LEU A 543 -9.05 -21.19 15.19
CA LEU A 543 -7.98 -20.39 15.80
C LEU A 543 -8.13 -18.89 15.47
N LEU A 544 -8.64 -18.54 14.29
CA LEU A 544 -8.89 -17.15 13.92
C LEU A 544 -10.00 -16.54 14.79
N ALA A 545 -11.11 -17.24 14.99
CA ALA A 545 -12.22 -16.78 15.84
C ALA A 545 -11.81 -16.61 17.31
N GLU A 546 -10.85 -17.41 17.79
CA GLU A 546 -10.31 -17.32 19.14
C GLU A 546 -9.21 -16.26 19.30
N SER A 547 -8.73 -15.65 18.22
CA SER A 547 -7.64 -14.67 18.27
C SER A 547 -7.95 -13.47 19.16
N GLU A 548 -6.92 -12.96 19.85
CA GLU A 548 -6.99 -11.74 20.67
C GLU A 548 -6.48 -10.50 19.94
N GLN A 549 -6.10 -10.65 18.69
CA GLN A 549 -5.60 -9.58 17.83
C GLN A 549 -6.15 -9.70 16.41
N PRO A 550 -6.18 -8.61 15.63
CA PRO A 550 -6.54 -8.66 14.20
C PRO A 550 -5.71 -9.68 13.43
N PRO A 551 -6.23 -10.23 12.33
CA PRO A 551 -5.53 -11.25 11.57
C PRO A 551 -4.20 -10.77 11.01
N LEU A 552 -3.21 -11.64 11.02
CA LEU A 552 -1.93 -11.42 10.35
C LEU A 552 -2.11 -11.50 8.82
N GLU A 553 -1.19 -10.91 8.06
CA GLU A 553 -1.27 -10.87 6.60
C GLU A 553 -1.45 -12.26 5.97
N ASP A 554 -0.80 -13.27 6.52
CA ASP A 554 -0.89 -14.65 6.02
C ASP A 554 -2.26 -15.26 6.24
N GLN A 555 -2.95 -14.84 7.31
CA GLN A 555 -4.32 -15.24 7.62
C GLN A 555 -5.33 -14.50 6.74
N LEU A 556 -5.14 -13.17 6.54
CA LEU A 556 -6.02 -12.32 5.71
C LEU A 556 -6.22 -12.89 4.30
N ALA A 557 -5.16 -13.36 3.67
CA ALA A 557 -5.23 -13.85 2.30
C ALA A 557 -5.81 -15.26 2.16
N ARG A 558 -5.87 -16.05 3.25
CA ARG A 558 -6.21 -17.49 3.19
C ARG A 558 -7.47 -17.87 3.94
N TYR A 559 -7.70 -17.25 5.11
CA TYR A 559 -8.71 -17.72 6.04
C TYR A 559 -9.83 -16.71 6.30
N THR A 560 -9.82 -15.54 5.64
CA THR A 560 -10.79 -14.47 5.86
C THR A 560 -11.65 -14.16 4.65
N LEU A 561 -11.62 -15.01 3.63
CA LEU A 561 -12.41 -14.85 2.41
C LEU A 561 -13.89 -15.10 2.68
N TRP A 562 -14.74 -14.27 2.10
CA TRP A 562 -16.17 -14.47 2.14
C TRP A 562 -16.65 -15.38 1.01
N PRO A 563 -17.51 -16.36 1.27
CA PRO A 563 -18.07 -17.19 0.22
C PRO A 563 -18.96 -16.36 -0.71
N GLU A 564 -18.81 -16.61 -2.00
CA GLU A 564 -19.67 -16.07 -3.04
C GLU A 564 -21.04 -16.71 -2.92
N HIS A 565 -22.09 -15.88 -2.73
CA HIS A 565 -23.46 -16.31 -2.61
C HIS A 565 -24.14 -16.41 -3.95
N GLU A 566 -24.03 -15.36 -4.79
CA GLU A 566 -24.74 -15.28 -6.06
C GLU A 566 -23.96 -14.46 -7.11
N LYS A 567 -24.28 -14.72 -8.38
CA LYS A 567 -23.77 -13.99 -9.55
C LYS A 567 -24.92 -13.39 -10.34
N LEU A 568 -24.95 -12.07 -10.47
CA LEU A 568 -25.99 -11.36 -11.20
C LEU A 568 -25.53 -11.09 -12.64
N TYR A 569 -26.19 -11.74 -13.57
CA TYR A 569 -25.91 -11.68 -15.01
C TYR A 569 -26.84 -10.69 -15.73
N GLY A 570 -26.42 -10.21 -16.91
CA GLY A 570 -27.29 -9.41 -17.80
C GLY A 570 -26.55 -8.28 -18.51
N HIS A 571 -25.43 -7.82 -18.00
CA HIS A 571 -24.65 -6.74 -18.62
C HIS A 571 -23.83 -7.22 -19.82
N GLY A 572 -23.74 -6.38 -20.86
CA GLY A 572 -22.91 -6.64 -22.04
C GLY A 572 -21.47 -6.19 -21.91
N TYR A 573 -21.18 -5.30 -20.95
CA TYR A 573 -19.87 -4.69 -20.69
C TYR A 573 -19.56 -4.68 -19.20
N GLU A 574 -18.37 -4.18 -18.84
CA GLU A 574 -17.87 -4.11 -17.49
C GLU A 574 -18.73 -3.20 -16.60
N ILE A 575 -18.91 -3.60 -15.35
CA ILE A 575 -19.74 -2.86 -14.40
C ILE A 575 -19.10 -1.49 -14.09
N SER A 576 -19.92 -0.45 -14.12
CA SER A 576 -19.52 0.94 -13.83
C SER A 576 -20.08 1.50 -12.53
N ALA A 577 -21.25 1.06 -12.11
CA ALA A 577 -21.91 1.55 -10.90
C ALA A 577 -22.83 0.48 -10.30
N VAL A 578 -22.98 0.51 -8.98
CA VAL A 578 -23.93 -0.29 -8.19
C VAL A 578 -24.51 0.58 -7.08
N ALA A 579 -25.76 0.37 -6.75
CA ALA A 579 -26.43 0.92 -5.58
C ALA A 579 -27.43 -0.10 -5.03
N VAL A 580 -27.51 -0.22 -3.71
CA VAL A 580 -28.45 -1.05 -2.99
C VAL A 580 -29.54 -0.18 -2.37
N SER A 581 -30.81 -0.60 -2.42
CA SER A 581 -31.89 0.10 -1.73
C SER A 581 -31.74 0.00 -0.21
N HIS A 582 -32.17 1.02 0.54
CA HIS A 582 -32.07 1.05 1.99
C HIS A 582 -32.90 -0.05 2.67
N ASP A 583 -34.03 -0.45 2.04
CA ASP A 583 -34.84 -1.60 2.44
C ASP A 583 -34.19 -2.96 2.09
N ARG A 584 -33.06 -2.93 1.34
CA ARG A 584 -32.26 -4.10 0.93
C ARG A 584 -32.99 -5.08 0.02
N THR A 585 -34.07 -4.66 -0.61
CA THR A 585 -34.88 -5.51 -1.52
C THR A 585 -34.39 -5.46 -2.95
N LEU A 586 -33.66 -4.40 -3.35
CA LEU A 586 -33.26 -4.15 -4.72
C LEU A 586 -31.79 -3.78 -4.86
N ILE A 587 -31.18 -4.23 -5.97
CA ILE A 587 -29.84 -3.81 -6.43
C ILE A 587 -29.99 -3.15 -7.78
N ALA A 588 -29.60 -1.88 -7.89
CA ALA A 588 -29.51 -1.14 -9.15
C ALA A 588 -28.08 -1.17 -9.69
N THR A 589 -27.92 -1.43 -10.98
CA THR A 589 -26.61 -1.61 -11.59
C THR A 589 -26.53 -0.99 -12.97
N ALA A 590 -25.32 -0.56 -13.35
CA ALA A 590 -25.02 -0.07 -14.69
C ALA A 590 -23.66 -0.58 -15.17
N CYS A 591 -23.47 -0.61 -16.49
CA CYS A 591 -22.21 -0.98 -17.11
C CYS A 591 -21.63 0.14 -17.97
N LYS A 592 -20.37 -0.01 -18.36
CA LYS A 592 -19.74 0.84 -19.39
C LYS A 592 -20.57 0.73 -20.67
N ALA A 593 -20.90 1.84 -21.31
CA ALA A 593 -21.73 1.86 -22.49
C ALA A 593 -21.19 2.80 -23.56
N SER A 594 -21.10 2.29 -24.77
CA SER A 594 -20.83 3.09 -25.98
C SER A 594 -22.05 3.24 -26.89
N SER A 595 -23.13 2.52 -26.59
CA SER A 595 -24.42 2.58 -27.30
C SER A 595 -25.58 2.68 -26.31
N ILE A 596 -26.72 3.14 -26.80
CA ILE A 596 -27.96 3.33 -26.03
C ILE A 596 -28.43 2.01 -25.40
N ASP A 597 -28.29 0.89 -26.11
CA ASP A 597 -28.78 -0.41 -25.65
C ASP A 597 -28.12 -0.91 -24.35
N HIS A 598 -26.93 -0.39 -24.05
CA HIS A 598 -26.18 -0.71 -22.85
C HIS A 598 -26.15 0.43 -21.81
N ALA A 599 -26.62 1.63 -22.20
CA ALA A 599 -26.70 2.80 -21.30
C ALA A 599 -27.99 2.76 -20.46
N VAL A 600 -28.25 1.64 -19.80
CA VAL A 600 -29.47 1.36 -19.04
C VAL A 600 -29.14 0.97 -17.61
N VAL A 601 -30.07 1.23 -16.69
CA VAL A 601 -30.01 0.71 -15.33
C VAL A 601 -30.75 -0.63 -15.29
N ARG A 602 -30.15 -1.64 -14.73
CA ARG A 602 -30.77 -2.94 -14.44
C ARG A 602 -31.06 -3.05 -12.96
N LEU A 603 -32.20 -3.61 -12.64
CA LEU A 603 -32.64 -3.87 -11.27
C LEU A 603 -32.64 -5.38 -11.03
N TYR A 604 -32.24 -5.80 -9.85
CA TYR A 604 -32.28 -7.18 -9.38
C TYR A 604 -33.01 -7.23 -8.06
N ASP A 605 -33.93 -8.19 -7.91
CA ASP A 605 -34.55 -8.50 -6.63
C ASP A 605 -33.60 -9.33 -5.77
N THR A 606 -33.48 -9.01 -4.49
CA THR A 606 -32.57 -9.71 -3.57
C THR A 606 -33.19 -10.97 -2.96
N SER A 607 -34.49 -11.19 -3.16
CA SER A 607 -35.18 -12.38 -2.65
C SER A 607 -34.96 -13.62 -3.51
N ASP A 608 -34.88 -13.43 -4.84
CA ASP A 608 -34.74 -14.51 -5.83
C ASP A 608 -33.57 -14.30 -6.80
N TRP A 609 -32.84 -13.16 -6.69
CA TRP A 609 -31.69 -12.77 -7.48
C TRP A 609 -31.96 -12.63 -8.99
N HIS A 610 -33.23 -12.44 -9.39
CA HIS A 610 -33.58 -12.27 -10.79
C HIS A 610 -33.61 -10.82 -11.23
N GLU A 611 -33.28 -10.61 -12.52
CA GLU A 611 -33.39 -9.30 -13.15
C GLU A 611 -34.85 -8.89 -13.32
N ILE A 612 -35.20 -7.72 -12.82
CA ILE A 612 -36.51 -7.09 -13.01
C ILE A 612 -36.52 -6.41 -14.38
N ARG A 613 -37.53 -6.74 -15.20
CA ARG A 613 -37.67 -6.21 -16.55
C ARG A 613 -38.94 -5.38 -16.70
N PRO A 614 -38.89 -4.35 -17.58
CA PRO A 614 -37.82 -3.92 -18.47
C PRO A 614 -36.69 -3.14 -17.73
N SER A 615 -35.45 -3.14 -18.27
CA SER A 615 -34.39 -2.26 -17.80
C SER A 615 -34.77 -0.78 -18.00
N LEU A 616 -34.22 0.09 -17.10
CA LEU A 616 -34.57 1.50 -17.08
C LEU A 616 -33.69 2.29 -18.07
N ALA A 617 -34.32 2.84 -19.11
CA ALA A 617 -33.61 3.57 -20.17
C ALA A 617 -33.81 5.08 -20.01
N ALA A 618 -32.74 5.85 -20.04
CA ALA A 618 -32.76 7.31 -20.13
C ALA A 618 -31.42 7.84 -20.72
N HIS A 619 -30.34 7.15 -20.52
CA HIS A 619 -28.98 7.59 -20.88
C HIS A 619 -28.58 7.18 -22.29
N THR A 620 -27.60 7.90 -22.87
CA THR A 620 -27.01 7.60 -24.18
C THR A 620 -25.56 7.13 -24.09
N LEU A 621 -24.92 7.35 -22.94
CA LEU A 621 -23.54 6.94 -22.64
C LEU A 621 -23.47 6.31 -21.25
N THR A 622 -22.29 5.85 -20.85
CA THR A 622 -22.02 5.21 -19.54
C THR A 622 -22.63 5.99 -18.38
N ILE A 623 -23.39 5.30 -17.56
CA ILE A 623 -23.87 5.77 -16.26
C ILE A 623 -22.70 5.70 -15.28
N THR A 624 -22.42 6.81 -14.59
CA THR A 624 -21.27 6.95 -13.70
C THR A 624 -21.61 6.70 -12.23
N SER A 625 -22.84 7.04 -11.81
CA SER A 625 -23.29 6.84 -10.44
C SER A 625 -24.79 6.58 -10.40
N LEU A 626 -25.19 5.80 -9.39
CA LEU A 626 -26.55 5.44 -9.04
C LEU A 626 -26.79 5.73 -7.56
N ALA A 627 -27.97 6.21 -7.18
CA ALA A 627 -28.31 6.44 -5.78
C ALA A 627 -29.81 6.28 -5.54
N PHE A 628 -30.21 5.50 -4.54
CA PHE A 628 -31.57 5.46 -4.02
C PHE A 628 -31.80 6.63 -3.05
N SER A 629 -33.02 7.20 -3.04
CA SER A 629 -33.42 8.14 -2.00
C SER A 629 -33.56 7.43 -0.65
N SER A 630 -33.44 8.17 0.45
CA SER A 630 -33.46 7.61 1.81
C SER A 630 -34.79 6.87 2.16
N ASP A 631 -35.85 7.12 1.41
CA ASP A 631 -37.16 6.47 1.52
C ASP A 631 -37.38 5.40 0.43
N ASP A 632 -36.37 5.15 -0.41
CA ASP A 632 -36.40 4.24 -1.56
C ASP A 632 -37.49 4.52 -2.61
N GLN A 633 -38.14 5.71 -2.55
CA GLN A 633 -39.16 6.11 -3.53
C GLN A 633 -38.55 6.53 -4.86
N TYR A 634 -37.30 6.97 -4.87
CA TYR A 634 -36.63 7.46 -6.07
C TYR A 634 -35.28 6.77 -6.28
N LEU A 635 -34.99 6.48 -7.55
CA LEU A 635 -33.67 6.08 -8.02
C LEU A 635 -33.12 7.18 -8.93
N LEU A 636 -31.96 7.70 -8.60
CA LEU A 636 -31.24 8.69 -9.39
C LEU A 636 -30.14 7.99 -10.18
N SER A 637 -30.03 8.32 -11.47
CA SER A 637 -28.87 7.94 -12.29
C SER A 637 -28.24 9.17 -12.93
N VAL A 638 -26.92 9.19 -13.03
CA VAL A 638 -26.14 10.25 -13.69
C VAL A 638 -25.10 9.66 -14.62
N GLY A 639 -24.70 10.42 -15.66
CA GLY A 639 -23.84 9.82 -16.66
C GLY A 639 -22.90 10.77 -17.43
N ARG A 640 -22.07 10.16 -18.28
CA ARG A 640 -21.11 10.84 -19.15
C ARG A 640 -21.80 11.72 -20.22
N ASP A 641 -23.06 11.48 -20.51
CA ASP A 641 -23.89 12.25 -21.43
C ASP A 641 -24.39 13.59 -20.84
N ARG A 642 -23.91 13.97 -19.64
CA ARG A 642 -24.26 15.22 -18.93
C ARG A 642 -25.70 15.22 -18.40
N GLN A 643 -26.37 14.10 -18.47
CA GLN A 643 -27.72 13.89 -18.07
C GLN A 643 -27.83 13.32 -16.67
N TRP A 644 -28.85 13.70 -15.95
CA TRP A 644 -29.39 12.96 -14.83
C TRP A 644 -30.83 12.51 -15.13
N ALA A 645 -31.22 11.37 -14.56
CA ALA A 645 -32.57 10.86 -14.64
C ALA A 645 -33.05 10.37 -13.28
N VAL A 646 -34.30 10.64 -12.95
CA VAL A 646 -34.94 10.19 -11.73
C VAL A 646 -36.06 9.23 -12.11
N TYR A 647 -36.05 8.06 -11.52
CA TYR A 647 -37.11 7.06 -11.64
C TYR A 647 -37.86 7.00 -10.32
N GLU A 648 -39.17 6.80 -10.40
CA GLU A 648 -40.11 6.71 -9.27
C GLU A 648 -40.58 5.27 -9.08
N ARG A 649 -40.58 4.82 -7.84
CA ARG A 649 -41.02 3.47 -7.45
C ARG A 649 -42.51 3.35 -7.64
N SER A 650 -42.98 2.25 -8.19
CA SER A 650 -44.39 2.02 -8.40
C SER A 650 -45.13 1.71 -7.08
N GLU A 651 -46.26 2.36 -6.84
CA GLU A 651 -47.13 2.07 -5.70
C GLU A 651 -47.79 0.68 -5.79
N GLN A 652 -47.98 0.17 -7.03
CA GLN A 652 -48.65 -1.11 -7.28
C GLN A 652 -47.74 -2.30 -7.16
N ASP A 653 -46.47 -2.12 -7.56
CA ASP A 653 -45.43 -3.13 -7.49
C ASP A 653 -44.13 -2.49 -7.02
N PRO A 654 -43.80 -2.60 -5.73
CA PRO A 654 -42.61 -1.99 -5.15
C PRO A 654 -41.30 -2.45 -5.75
N SER A 655 -41.26 -3.53 -6.51
CA SER A 655 -40.06 -3.99 -7.21
C SER A 655 -39.77 -3.21 -8.50
N THR A 656 -40.75 -2.49 -9.05
CA THR A 656 -40.64 -1.80 -10.34
C THR A 656 -40.51 -0.29 -10.21
N PHE A 657 -39.73 0.29 -11.13
CA PHE A 657 -39.51 1.72 -11.27
C PHE A 657 -39.89 2.21 -12.67
N SER A 658 -40.36 3.45 -12.77
CA SER A 658 -40.64 4.11 -14.03
C SER A 658 -39.95 5.46 -14.13
N LEU A 659 -39.59 5.88 -15.34
CA LEU A 659 -38.91 7.18 -15.54
C LEU A 659 -39.90 8.31 -15.18
N LEU A 660 -39.59 9.04 -14.10
CA LEU A 660 -40.37 10.22 -13.71
C LEU A 660 -39.96 11.42 -14.56
N ILE A 661 -38.63 11.70 -14.62
CA ILE A 661 -38.08 12.85 -15.34
C ILE A 661 -36.62 12.66 -15.66
N SER A 662 -36.17 13.27 -16.73
CA SER A 662 -34.75 13.37 -17.06
C SER A 662 -34.36 14.78 -17.51
N ASN A 663 -33.09 15.16 -17.27
CA ASN A 663 -32.55 16.43 -17.71
C ASN A 663 -31.27 16.19 -18.54
N PRO A 664 -31.34 16.34 -19.87
CA PRO A 664 -30.23 16.06 -20.78
C PRO A 664 -29.12 17.10 -20.74
N LYS A 665 -29.30 18.19 -19.98
CA LYS A 665 -28.35 19.29 -19.82
C LYS A 665 -28.17 19.67 -18.35
N GLY A 666 -28.17 18.69 -17.45
CA GLY A 666 -27.97 18.92 -16.03
C GLY A 666 -26.65 19.66 -15.74
N HIS A 667 -25.58 19.30 -16.45
CA HIS A 667 -24.26 19.97 -16.39
C HIS A 667 -23.76 20.33 -17.79
N SER A 668 -22.76 21.22 -17.86
CA SER A 668 -22.09 21.55 -19.13
C SER A 668 -21.10 20.47 -19.61
N ARG A 669 -20.64 19.61 -18.68
CA ARG A 669 -19.78 18.45 -18.93
C ARG A 669 -20.37 17.21 -18.26
N MET A 670 -19.69 16.05 -18.38
CA MET A 670 -20.13 14.80 -17.75
C MET A 670 -20.36 14.97 -16.26
N ILE A 671 -21.36 14.31 -15.75
CA ILE A 671 -21.64 14.17 -14.32
C ILE A 671 -20.86 12.95 -13.85
N LEU A 672 -20.14 13.07 -12.74
CA LEU A 672 -19.26 12.04 -12.23
C LEU A 672 -19.88 11.28 -11.07
N ASP A 673 -20.59 12.01 -10.19
CA ASP A 673 -21.25 11.43 -9.01
C ASP A 673 -22.53 12.18 -8.65
N ALA A 674 -23.39 11.52 -7.86
CA ALA A 674 -24.62 12.10 -7.35
C ALA A 674 -25.04 11.45 -6.04
N ALA A 675 -25.71 12.20 -5.18
CA ALA A 675 -26.21 11.72 -3.91
C ALA A 675 -27.53 12.40 -3.53
N TRP A 676 -28.43 11.67 -2.85
CA TRP A 676 -29.63 12.22 -2.24
C TRP A 676 -29.32 12.86 -0.90
N ALA A 677 -29.97 13.99 -0.63
CA ALA A 677 -29.98 14.58 0.72
C ALA A 677 -30.88 13.75 1.65
N PRO A 678 -30.64 13.76 2.96
CA PRO A 678 -31.56 13.18 3.93
C PRO A 678 -32.99 13.73 3.81
N ALA A 679 -34.00 12.93 4.16
CA ALA A 679 -35.39 13.31 4.03
C ALA A 679 -35.73 14.62 4.77
N SER A 680 -36.25 15.62 4.04
CA SER A 680 -36.54 16.97 4.55
C SER A 680 -37.94 17.49 4.13
N GLY A 681 -38.84 16.59 3.78
CA GLY A 681 -40.18 16.90 3.29
C GLY A 681 -40.29 17.16 1.78
N LYS A 682 -39.23 17.65 1.12
CA LYS A 682 -39.08 17.73 -0.34
C LYS A 682 -37.88 16.94 -0.79
N PRO A 683 -38.00 16.06 -1.81
CA PRO A 683 -36.82 15.37 -2.34
C PRO A 683 -35.77 16.34 -2.90
N ILE A 684 -34.57 16.19 -2.45
CA ILE A 684 -33.42 17.01 -2.85
C ILE A 684 -32.26 16.07 -3.16
N PHE A 685 -31.55 16.33 -4.26
CA PHE A 685 -30.30 15.65 -4.57
C PHE A 685 -29.22 16.62 -5.06
N ALA A 686 -27.98 16.17 -4.98
CA ALA A 686 -26.82 16.90 -5.54
C ALA A 686 -26.18 16.10 -6.67
N THR A 687 -25.61 16.82 -7.63
CA THR A 687 -24.82 16.25 -8.73
C THR A 687 -23.45 16.90 -8.81
N ALA A 688 -22.40 16.11 -8.99
CA ALA A 688 -21.02 16.53 -9.14
C ALA A 688 -20.58 16.43 -10.59
N GLY A 689 -20.06 17.53 -11.14
CA GLY A 689 -19.70 17.59 -12.55
C GLY A 689 -18.21 17.83 -12.83
N ARG A 690 -17.74 17.35 -13.98
CA ARG A 690 -16.43 17.70 -14.52
C ARG A 690 -16.33 19.19 -14.92
N ASP A 691 -17.46 19.90 -14.91
CA ASP A 691 -17.54 21.35 -15.10
C ASP A 691 -17.20 22.14 -13.85
N LYS A 692 -16.61 21.50 -12.84
CA LYS A 692 -16.14 22.11 -11.59
C LYS A 692 -17.28 22.69 -10.73
N SER A 693 -18.44 22.08 -10.77
CA SER A 693 -19.58 22.52 -9.99
C SER A 693 -20.33 21.37 -9.33
N VAL A 694 -20.87 21.64 -8.16
CA VAL A 694 -21.91 20.84 -7.53
C VAL A 694 -23.22 21.60 -7.66
N LYS A 695 -24.27 20.94 -8.15
CA LYS A 695 -25.60 21.50 -8.30
C LYS A 695 -26.58 20.81 -7.36
N LEU A 696 -27.40 21.59 -6.67
CA LEU A 696 -28.46 21.13 -5.78
C LEU A 696 -29.80 21.26 -6.49
N TRP A 697 -30.52 20.15 -6.58
CA TRP A 697 -31.81 20.01 -7.26
C TRP A 697 -32.90 19.70 -6.26
N GLN A 698 -34.04 20.39 -6.35
CA GLN A 698 -35.19 20.20 -5.48
C GLN A 698 -36.43 19.90 -6.31
N LYS A 699 -37.23 18.93 -5.85
CA LYS A 699 -38.54 18.60 -6.46
C LYS A 699 -39.50 19.77 -6.29
N THR A 700 -40.08 20.21 -7.40
CA THR A 700 -41.14 21.19 -7.51
C THR A 700 -42.39 20.53 -8.12
N GLU A 701 -43.48 21.27 -8.35
CA GLU A 701 -44.67 20.74 -8.99
C GLU A 701 -44.34 20.27 -10.42
N GLY A 702 -44.07 18.97 -10.58
CA GLY A 702 -43.81 18.29 -11.85
C GLY A 702 -42.39 18.27 -12.38
N SER A 703 -41.41 18.86 -11.70
CA SER A 703 -39.99 18.85 -12.13
C SER A 703 -38.99 18.91 -10.98
N PHE A 704 -37.69 18.76 -11.28
CA PHE A 704 -36.59 19.10 -10.38
C PHE A 704 -35.89 20.35 -10.90
N GLU A 705 -35.81 21.38 -10.08
CA GLU A 705 -35.16 22.64 -10.41
C GLU A 705 -33.80 22.80 -9.69
N CYS A 706 -32.81 23.33 -10.41
CA CYS A 706 -31.55 23.70 -9.81
C CYS A 706 -31.74 24.94 -8.94
N LYS A 707 -31.61 24.77 -7.62
CA LYS A 707 -31.79 25.88 -6.66
C LYS A 707 -30.48 26.53 -6.28
N SER A 708 -29.37 25.77 -6.29
CA SER A 708 -28.06 26.27 -5.88
C SER A 708 -26.94 25.60 -6.68
N THR A 709 -25.86 26.34 -6.87
CA THR A 709 -24.65 25.84 -7.53
C THR A 709 -23.43 26.24 -6.72
N ILE A 710 -22.62 25.28 -6.34
CA ILE A 710 -21.36 25.49 -5.62
C ILE A 710 -20.23 25.39 -6.64
N PRO A 711 -19.54 26.50 -6.96
CA PRO A 711 -18.37 26.48 -7.83
C PRO A 711 -17.14 25.97 -7.07
N LEU A 712 -16.35 25.11 -7.71
CA LEU A 712 -15.09 24.57 -7.18
C LEU A 712 -13.92 24.88 -8.13
N THR A 713 -12.70 24.59 -7.69
CA THR A 713 -11.47 24.91 -8.45
C THR A 713 -11.11 23.85 -9.46
N THR A 714 -11.37 22.58 -9.14
CA THR A 714 -11.11 21.42 -10.00
C THR A 714 -12.37 20.58 -10.19
N PRO A 715 -12.41 19.64 -11.16
CA PRO A 715 -13.55 18.74 -11.32
C PRO A 715 -13.91 18.01 -10.02
N VAL A 716 -15.22 17.88 -9.77
CA VAL A 716 -15.75 17.19 -8.59
C VAL A 716 -16.03 15.75 -8.97
N THR A 717 -15.36 14.83 -8.28
CA THR A 717 -15.37 13.41 -8.63
C THR A 717 -16.20 12.55 -7.68
N ALA A 718 -16.46 13.04 -6.45
CA ALA A 718 -17.23 12.33 -5.45
C ALA A 718 -18.09 13.26 -4.60
N LEU A 719 -19.26 12.78 -4.16
CA LEU A 719 -20.19 13.46 -3.28
C LEU A 719 -20.73 12.51 -2.21
N ALA A 720 -20.93 13.02 -0.99
CA ALA A 720 -21.65 12.29 0.04
C ALA A 720 -22.38 13.27 0.97
N PHE A 721 -23.65 13.05 1.21
CA PHE A 721 -24.38 13.73 2.27
C PHE A 721 -24.23 13.00 3.59
N LEU A 722 -24.07 13.76 4.68
CA LEU A 722 -24.26 13.22 6.02
C LEU A 722 -25.69 12.71 6.15
N PRO A 723 -25.93 11.45 6.62
CA PRO A 723 -27.24 10.82 6.60
C PRO A 723 -28.33 11.53 7.42
N GLN A 724 -27.96 12.49 8.25
CA GLN A 724 -28.87 13.17 9.18
C GLN A 724 -28.85 14.70 8.99
N ILE A 725 -29.95 15.36 9.36
CA ILE A 725 -30.11 16.80 9.35
C ILE A 725 -29.80 17.33 10.74
N TYR A 726 -28.92 18.35 10.84
CA TYR A 726 -28.61 19.03 12.08
C TYR A 726 -28.82 20.52 11.93
N SER A 727 -29.43 21.17 12.94
CA SER A 727 -29.64 22.62 12.98
C SER A 727 -30.26 23.17 11.67
N ASN A 728 -31.28 22.49 11.13
CA ASN A 728 -31.93 22.81 9.86
C ASN A 728 -30.96 22.96 8.68
N SER A 729 -29.94 22.12 8.64
CA SER A 729 -28.92 22.14 7.59
C SER A 729 -28.54 20.73 7.18
N PHE A 730 -28.26 20.55 5.88
CA PHE A 730 -27.55 19.40 5.34
C PHE A 730 -26.05 19.64 5.40
N PHE A 731 -25.29 18.57 5.49
CA PHE A 731 -23.83 18.59 5.34
C PHE A 731 -23.44 17.71 4.17
N VAL A 732 -22.75 18.29 3.20
CA VAL A 732 -22.29 17.58 2.00
C VAL A 732 -20.77 17.64 1.91
N ALA A 733 -20.16 16.47 1.81
CA ALA A 733 -18.75 16.34 1.49
C ALA A 733 -18.54 16.29 -0.02
N THR A 734 -17.53 16.97 -0.51
CA THR A 734 -17.12 17.00 -1.92
C THR A 734 -15.68 16.54 -2.05
N GLY A 735 -15.42 15.66 -3.00
CA GLY A 735 -14.09 15.20 -3.40
C GLY A 735 -13.74 15.68 -4.79
N GLU A 736 -12.52 16.21 -4.96
CA GLU A 736 -12.06 16.79 -6.21
C GLU A 736 -11.00 15.92 -6.91
N GLU A 737 -10.81 16.13 -8.21
CA GLU A 737 -9.75 15.50 -9.02
C GLU A 737 -8.34 15.85 -8.50
N SER A 738 -8.20 16.96 -7.78
CA SER A 738 -6.96 17.39 -7.12
C SER A 738 -6.64 16.65 -5.82
N GLY A 739 -7.55 15.81 -5.31
CA GLY A 739 -7.46 15.18 -3.99
C GLY A 739 -8.02 16.05 -2.85
N ALA A 740 -8.48 17.26 -3.13
CA ALA A 740 -9.07 18.12 -2.11
C ALA A 740 -10.41 17.57 -1.64
N VAL A 741 -10.65 17.63 -0.33
CA VAL A 741 -11.93 17.26 0.29
C VAL A 741 -12.44 18.43 1.10
N SER A 742 -13.66 18.86 0.83
CA SER A 742 -14.33 19.99 1.51
C SER A 742 -15.71 19.58 2.00
N VAL A 743 -16.16 20.16 3.10
CA VAL A 743 -17.49 19.97 3.65
C VAL A 743 -18.24 21.30 3.58
N TYR A 744 -19.44 21.25 3.04
CA TYR A 744 -20.35 22.39 2.92
C TYR A 744 -21.55 22.19 3.83
N ARG A 745 -21.96 23.28 4.46
CA ARG A 745 -23.24 23.40 5.15
C ARG A 745 -24.27 23.99 4.17
N VAL A 746 -25.41 23.34 4.02
CA VAL A 746 -26.48 23.76 3.11
C VAL A 746 -27.76 23.92 3.93
N ALA A 747 -28.34 25.12 3.94
CA ALA A 747 -29.60 25.39 4.65
C ALA A 747 -30.75 24.62 3.97
N VAL A 748 -31.60 23.94 4.78
CA VAL A 748 -32.70 23.12 4.25
C VAL A 748 -33.72 23.96 3.46
N ASP A 749 -34.04 25.16 3.94
CA ASP A 749 -35.13 25.99 3.37
C ASP A 749 -34.69 26.73 2.09
N SER A 750 -33.49 27.32 2.09
CA SER A 750 -32.99 28.14 0.97
C SER A 750 -32.09 27.41 -0.01
N LEU A 751 -31.52 26.26 0.40
CA LEU A 751 -30.46 25.55 -0.28
C LEU A 751 -29.19 26.38 -0.51
N GLU A 752 -29.02 27.44 0.28
CA GLU A 752 -27.83 28.25 0.29
C GLU A 752 -26.67 27.44 0.90
N ALA A 753 -25.58 27.31 0.15
CA ALA A 753 -24.41 26.53 0.56
C ALA A 753 -23.29 27.45 1.02
N SER A 754 -22.68 27.10 2.15
CA SER A 754 -21.47 27.77 2.66
C SER A 754 -20.41 26.72 2.99
N GLN A 755 -19.15 26.98 2.63
CA GLN A 755 -18.06 26.10 2.99
C GLN A 755 -17.84 26.14 4.50
N LEU A 756 -17.97 24.99 5.14
CA LEU A 756 -17.79 24.82 6.57
C LEU A 756 -16.33 24.55 6.94
N SER A 757 -15.71 23.61 6.21
CA SER A 757 -14.32 23.21 6.44
C SER A 757 -13.73 22.56 5.19
N SER A 758 -12.41 22.46 5.16
CA SER A 758 -11.66 21.65 4.20
C SER A 758 -10.54 20.91 4.91
N ILE A 759 -10.23 19.71 4.44
CA ILE A 759 -9.10 18.94 4.95
C ILE A 759 -7.81 19.66 4.54
N ASP A 760 -6.86 19.76 5.47
CA ASP A 760 -5.56 20.35 5.21
C ASP A 760 -4.87 19.65 4.03
N LYS A 761 -4.19 20.43 3.19
CA LYS A 761 -3.49 19.91 2.00
C LYS A 761 -2.47 18.82 2.32
N LEU A 762 -1.83 18.88 3.50
CA LEU A 762 -0.86 17.86 3.93
C LEU A 762 -1.55 16.56 4.40
N ALA A 763 -2.81 16.66 4.81
CA ALA A 763 -3.60 15.49 5.21
C ALA A 763 -4.50 14.96 4.09
N SER A 764 -4.72 15.73 3.02
CA SER A 764 -5.52 15.37 1.86
C SER A 764 -4.82 14.31 0.98
N PRO A 765 -5.57 13.46 0.26
CA PRO A 765 -5.03 12.64 -0.82
C PRO A 765 -4.29 13.46 -1.89
N SER A 766 -3.36 12.82 -2.58
CA SER A 766 -2.54 13.45 -3.62
C SER A 766 -3.11 13.34 -5.03
N LYS A 767 -4.13 12.52 -5.22
CA LYS A 767 -4.81 12.26 -6.50
C LYS A 767 -6.32 12.33 -6.34
N ALA A 768 -7.05 12.11 -7.42
CA ALA A 768 -8.50 12.21 -7.46
C ALA A 768 -9.18 11.36 -6.37
N ILE A 769 -10.19 11.95 -5.76
CA ILE A 769 -11.08 11.22 -4.85
C ILE A 769 -12.01 10.38 -5.70
N THR A 770 -12.10 9.10 -5.41
CA THR A 770 -12.94 8.15 -6.15
C THR A 770 -14.31 7.96 -5.53
N GLN A 771 -14.36 7.89 -4.20
CA GLN A 771 -15.62 7.80 -3.45
C GLN A 771 -15.48 8.39 -2.05
N LEU A 772 -16.60 8.88 -1.51
CA LEU A 772 -16.78 9.38 -0.17
C LEU A 772 -17.94 8.65 0.50
N SER A 773 -17.81 8.33 1.79
CA SER A 773 -18.89 7.71 2.56
C SER A 773 -18.86 8.17 4.01
N TRP A 774 -19.92 8.77 4.51
CA TRP A 774 -20.07 9.12 5.91
C TRP A 774 -20.42 7.88 6.73
N ARG A 775 -19.78 7.73 7.88
CA ARG A 775 -20.12 6.68 8.83
C ARG A 775 -21.54 6.92 9.35
N PRO A 776 -22.45 5.95 9.23
CA PRO A 776 -23.75 6.05 9.87
C PRO A 776 -23.61 6.18 11.38
N VAL A 777 -24.37 7.09 11.97
CA VAL A 777 -24.31 7.37 13.41
C VAL A 777 -25.62 6.91 14.04
N PRO A 778 -25.61 5.99 14.99
CA PRO A 778 -26.83 5.48 15.59
C PRO A 778 -27.50 6.46 16.56
N ASP A 779 -26.76 7.50 17.05
CA ASP A 779 -27.24 8.42 18.07
C ASP A 779 -27.23 9.87 17.60
N VAL A 780 -28.35 10.58 17.77
CA VAL A 780 -28.54 11.99 17.37
C VAL A 780 -27.68 12.94 18.20
N ASP A 781 -27.25 12.53 19.38
CA ASP A 781 -26.41 13.35 20.27
C ASP A 781 -24.92 13.28 19.96
N THR A 782 -24.49 12.52 18.95
CA THR A 782 -23.08 12.39 18.56
C THR A 782 -22.57 13.72 18.00
N ARG A 783 -21.40 14.17 18.47
CA ARG A 783 -20.73 15.40 18.00
C ARG A 783 -19.55 15.12 17.07
N ASP A 784 -19.14 13.86 16.98
CA ASP A 784 -18.01 13.41 16.16
C ASP A 784 -18.51 12.58 14.98
N PHE A 785 -18.17 13.03 13.77
CA PHE A 785 -18.59 12.39 12.51
C PHE A 785 -17.37 11.86 11.78
N ALA A 786 -17.44 10.65 11.26
CA ALA A 786 -16.36 10.05 10.51
C ALA A 786 -16.68 10.00 9.02
N LEU A 787 -15.75 10.47 8.19
CA LEU A 787 -15.80 10.42 6.73
C LEU A 787 -14.74 9.48 6.21
N ALA A 788 -15.15 8.44 5.51
CA ALA A 788 -14.26 7.56 4.75
C ALA A 788 -14.03 8.15 3.35
N VAL A 789 -12.80 8.09 2.90
CA VAL A 789 -12.33 8.66 1.63
C VAL A 789 -11.48 7.63 0.91
N ALA A 790 -11.88 7.25 -0.30
CA ALA A 790 -11.08 6.47 -1.23
C ALA A 790 -10.45 7.37 -2.29
N SER A 791 -9.24 7.06 -2.73
CA SER A 791 -8.50 7.88 -3.70
C SER A 791 -7.68 7.04 -4.69
N GLU A 792 -7.43 7.62 -5.87
CA GLU A 792 -6.51 7.07 -6.87
C GLU A 792 -5.05 7.01 -6.39
N ASP A 793 -4.70 7.68 -5.27
CA ASP A 793 -3.38 7.62 -4.65
C ASP A 793 -3.17 6.34 -3.81
N THR A 794 -4.02 5.35 -4.00
CA THR A 794 -4.04 4.03 -3.35
C THR A 794 -4.49 4.05 -1.88
N SER A 795 -4.72 5.24 -1.30
CA SER A 795 -5.10 5.35 0.10
C SER A 795 -6.60 5.25 0.33
N THR A 796 -6.97 4.56 1.41
CA THR A 796 -8.27 4.67 2.07
C THR A 796 -8.05 5.37 3.41
N ARG A 797 -8.77 6.46 3.66
CA ARG A 797 -8.59 7.27 4.86
C ARG A 797 -9.89 7.45 5.61
N ILE A 798 -9.81 7.57 6.94
CA ILE A 798 -10.94 7.95 7.79
C ILE A 798 -10.56 9.23 8.52
N TYR A 799 -11.40 10.26 8.36
CA TYR A 799 -11.27 11.54 9.04
C TYR A 799 -12.39 11.70 10.05
N SER A 800 -12.07 12.18 11.24
CA SER A 800 -13.03 12.57 12.26
C SER A 800 -13.22 14.08 12.27
N PHE A 801 -14.46 14.50 12.32
CA PHE A 801 -14.89 15.90 12.37
C PHE A 801 -15.58 16.16 13.70
N SER A 802 -14.99 16.98 14.55
CA SER A 802 -15.58 17.41 15.82
C SER A 802 -16.11 18.85 15.71
N ASP A 803 -17.18 19.14 16.47
CA ASP A 803 -17.85 20.46 16.49
C ASP A 803 -18.46 20.91 15.13
N MET A 804 -18.79 19.97 14.25
CA MET A 804 -19.31 20.27 12.91
C MET A 804 -20.73 20.85 12.94
N VAL A 805 -21.53 20.45 13.93
CA VAL A 805 -22.97 20.78 14.05
C VAL A 805 -23.28 21.82 15.14
N SER A 806 -22.25 22.35 15.77
CA SER A 806 -22.38 23.37 16.81
C SER A 806 -22.79 24.76 16.27
#